data_60f92973d2d006142573e39ca324dd8c
#
_entry.id   60f92973d2d006142573e39ca324dd8c
#
_cell.length_a   1.000
_cell.length_b   1.000
_cell.length_c   1.000
_cell.angle_alpha   90.00
_cell.angle_beta   90.00
_cell.angle_gamma   90.00
#
_symmetry.space_group_name_H-M   'P 1'
#
loop_
_entity.id
_entity.type
_entity.pdbx_description
1 polymer ?
#
loop_
_entity_poly.entity_id
_entity_poly.type
_entity_poly.pdbx_seq_one_letter_code
_entity_poly.pdbx_strand_id
1 'polypeptide(L)'
;MAKAKDLVIVESPAKAKTIEKYLGGNYKVTASMGHLRDLPKSKMGVDIENGFEPQYIAVRDKTELINQLKKDAKSAKTVYLATDPDREGEAISWHLKELLDLPDSKARRVTFNEITKKVVTESIQHPRDIDQDLVDAQQARRILDRIVGYKLSPLLWRKVKTGLSAGRVQSVATRMVVDREEEIKAFVSEEYWLLDALLSRQDGGSFTARYYGEGEKKRELKSREDVDAILADTKDAPFTVKSVKRGEKQRTPAPPFITSTLQQEASRRLSMTPRRTMSIAQQLYEGVEITGQGSVGLITYMRTDSLRLSEDALSAAKDFIIDTYGAAYYPGKPRRFKTKAGAQDAHEAIRPTDVHLTPEMVRRDLTQEQYRLYRLIWGRFTACQMANAVYDNVSVDVDSAGHTFRANYSELKFPGYTAVYEEAKDEESDELKNPLPSLSEGETLKLEKMTPDQQFTQPPARYTEATLIRAMEEKGIGRPSTYAPTISTITAHDYVIKEGKYLRPTPLGEVVTSLMKEHFADIVDLKFTNHMEEELDGIESGKAKWREVLSDFYGGFEQEFQKAEQSLDGVRVKVPDVLSDEYCDVCGRQMVVKKGKFGHFLACPGFPECTFTKPIVVEMPGKCPRCGGKILKRTSKKGYVFYACERGTDCGFITWDVPTKDYCPSCGKTLFKKAGRGPLKSFCINESCPNFVPEEKRSYKKKTPEEKAAAAEKKTAAKKTTAAKKTTAAKKTTAKKSAAKKTTTKK
;
A
#
# COMPACT_ATOMS: atom_id res chain seq x y z
N MET A 1 -26.44 -33.35 31.68
CA MET A 1 -25.95 -31.97 31.57
C MET A 1 -25.02 -31.89 30.34
N ALA A 2 -25.24 -31.00 29.44
CA ALA A 2 -24.31 -30.80 28.30
C ALA A 2 -22.92 -30.41 28.88
N LYS A 3 -21.86 -31.09 28.44
CA LYS A 3 -20.49 -30.82 28.85
C LYS A 3 -20.18 -29.35 28.56
N ALA A 4 -19.69 -28.60 29.55
CA ALA A 4 -19.32 -27.21 29.37
C ALA A 4 -18.26 -27.11 28.24
N LYS A 5 -18.54 -26.34 27.20
CA LYS A 5 -17.59 -26.09 26.11
C LYS A 5 -16.54 -25.07 26.55
N ASP A 6 -15.31 -25.21 26.05
CA ASP A 6 -14.33 -24.18 26.20
C ASP A 6 -14.68 -22.97 25.30
N LEU A 7 -14.39 -21.76 25.77
CA LEU A 7 -14.65 -20.51 25.05
C LEU A 7 -13.37 -19.98 24.41
N VAL A 8 -13.43 -19.67 23.11
CA VAL A 8 -12.33 -19.00 22.39
C VAL A 8 -12.82 -17.62 21.96
N ILE A 9 -12.13 -16.56 22.40
CA ILE A 9 -12.45 -15.17 22.05
C ILE A 9 -11.38 -14.65 21.11
N VAL A 10 -11.80 -14.22 19.92
CA VAL A 10 -10.98 -13.61 18.88
C VAL A 10 -11.42 -12.17 18.62
N GLU A 11 -10.75 -11.43 17.72
CA GLU A 11 -11.05 -10.01 17.47
C GLU A 11 -12.18 -9.80 16.46
N SER A 12 -12.30 -10.69 15.46
CA SER A 12 -13.22 -10.49 14.34
C SER A 12 -14.11 -11.70 14.07
N PRO A 13 -15.31 -11.49 13.51
CA PRO A 13 -16.21 -12.60 13.12
C PRO A 13 -15.63 -13.50 12.01
N ALA A 14 -14.80 -12.94 11.11
CA ALA A 14 -14.15 -13.71 10.06
C ALA A 14 -13.15 -14.71 10.65
N LYS A 15 -12.30 -14.24 11.58
CA LYS A 15 -11.36 -15.07 12.34
C LYS A 15 -12.09 -16.14 13.16
N ALA A 16 -13.22 -15.75 13.82
CA ALA A 16 -14.03 -16.69 14.59
C ALA A 16 -14.53 -17.85 13.70
N LYS A 17 -15.09 -17.54 12.54
CA LYS A 17 -15.60 -18.53 11.59
C LYS A 17 -14.54 -19.53 11.13
N THR A 18 -13.33 -19.03 10.83
CA THR A 18 -12.21 -19.86 10.37
C THR A 18 -11.73 -20.79 11.48
N ILE A 19 -11.55 -20.27 12.70
CA ILE A 19 -11.06 -21.03 13.84
C ILE A 19 -12.08 -22.05 14.33
N GLU A 20 -13.37 -21.70 14.40
CA GLU A 20 -14.44 -22.61 14.80
C GLU A 20 -14.48 -23.86 13.91
N LYS A 21 -14.29 -23.70 12.62
CA LYS A 21 -14.19 -24.80 11.65
C LYS A 21 -13.06 -25.78 12.00
N TYR A 22 -11.91 -25.26 12.48
CA TYR A 22 -10.75 -26.09 12.78
C TYR A 22 -10.83 -26.79 14.14
N LEU A 23 -11.44 -26.14 15.14
CA LEU A 23 -11.51 -26.65 16.51
C LEU A 23 -12.72 -27.60 16.74
N GLY A 24 -13.78 -27.49 15.93
CA GLY A 24 -14.95 -28.35 16.01
C GLY A 24 -15.84 -28.10 17.23
N GLY A 25 -16.74 -29.06 17.52
CA GLY A 25 -17.87 -28.88 18.43
C GLY A 25 -17.59 -28.75 19.92
N ASN A 26 -16.36 -29.01 20.37
CA ASN A 26 -15.97 -28.90 21.79
C ASN A 26 -15.68 -27.45 22.24
N TYR A 27 -15.54 -26.56 21.30
CA TYR A 27 -15.25 -25.15 21.53
C TYR A 27 -16.43 -24.28 21.07
N LYS A 28 -16.63 -23.18 21.78
CA LYS A 28 -17.46 -22.07 21.34
C LYS A 28 -16.53 -20.94 20.93
N VAL A 29 -16.54 -20.50 19.67
CA VAL A 29 -15.72 -19.41 19.20
C VAL A 29 -16.58 -18.16 19.03
N THR A 30 -16.13 -17.03 19.55
CA THR A 30 -16.84 -15.75 19.49
C THR A 30 -15.87 -14.59 19.23
N ALA A 31 -16.39 -13.44 18.80
CA ALA A 31 -15.59 -12.27 18.49
C ALA A 31 -15.84 -11.11 19.47
N SER A 32 -14.76 -10.46 19.93
CA SER A 32 -14.83 -9.22 20.74
C SER A 32 -15.12 -7.97 19.91
N MET A 33 -14.98 -8.05 18.59
CA MET A 33 -15.12 -6.90 17.68
C MET A 33 -14.09 -5.77 17.99
N GLY A 34 -12.87 -6.13 18.36
CA GLY A 34 -11.81 -5.21 18.80
C GLY A 34 -11.87 -4.87 20.30
N HIS A 35 -11.33 -3.71 20.68
CA HIS A 35 -11.30 -3.27 22.09
C HIS A 35 -12.69 -3.11 22.72
N LEU A 36 -12.85 -3.59 23.94
CA LEU A 36 -14.05 -3.45 24.76
C LEU A 36 -13.89 -2.45 25.92
N ARG A 37 -12.64 -2.07 26.25
CA ARG A 37 -12.28 -1.01 27.20
C ARG A 37 -11.38 0.00 26.51
N ASP A 38 -11.50 1.27 26.85
CA ASP A 38 -10.61 2.34 26.38
C ASP A 38 -10.62 3.50 27.38
N LEU A 39 -9.67 4.44 27.24
CA LEU A 39 -9.69 5.70 27.98
C LEU A 39 -10.92 6.53 27.62
N PRO A 40 -11.51 7.30 28.56
CA PRO A 40 -12.68 8.12 28.30
C PRO A 40 -12.41 9.16 27.20
N LYS A 41 -13.37 9.37 26.29
CA LYS A 41 -13.20 10.30 25.16
C LYS A 41 -13.20 11.77 25.58
N SER A 42 -13.92 12.12 26.65
CA SER A 42 -14.16 13.50 27.09
C SER A 42 -13.21 13.99 28.21
N LYS A 43 -12.33 13.13 28.71
CA LYS A 43 -11.39 13.44 29.79
C LYS A 43 -9.99 12.96 29.40
N MET A 44 -8.95 13.46 30.05
CA MET A 44 -7.59 12.94 29.95
C MET A 44 -7.60 11.43 30.22
N GLY A 45 -8.22 11.00 31.32
CA GLY A 45 -8.36 9.60 31.70
C GLY A 45 -7.04 8.92 32.10
N VAL A 46 -6.04 9.73 32.44
CA VAL A 46 -4.74 9.31 32.95
C VAL A 46 -4.45 10.15 34.18
N ASP A 47 -4.13 9.50 35.30
CA ASP A 47 -3.73 10.15 36.54
C ASP A 47 -2.19 10.29 36.54
N ILE A 48 -1.73 11.48 36.13
CA ILE A 48 -0.29 11.75 35.95
C ILE A 48 0.42 11.80 37.31
N GLU A 49 -0.22 12.37 38.32
CA GLU A 49 0.36 12.57 39.66
C GLU A 49 0.56 11.22 40.41
N ASN A 50 -0.33 10.26 40.15
CA ASN A 50 -0.27 8.92 40.67
C ASN A 50 0.36 7.89 39.75
N GLY A 51 1.45 8.26 39.06
CA GLY A 51 2.26 7.35 38.24
C GLY A 51 1.60 6.94 36.93
N PHE A 52 0.88 7.87 36.29
CA PHE A 52 0.23 7.70 34.98
C PHE A 52 -0.88 6.64 34.95
N GLU A 53 -1.56 6.40 36.07
CA GLU A 53 -2.58 5.36 36.16
C GLU A 53 -3.74 5.59 35.19
N PRO A 54 -4.02 4.66 34.24
CA PRO A 54 -5.08 4.83 33.25
C PRO A 54 -6.45 4.47 33.80
N GLN A 55 -7.43 5.37 33.57
CA GLN A 55 -8.82 5.18 33.97
C GLN A 55 -9.62 4.52 32.82
N TYR A 56 -9.45 3.22 32.61
CA TYR A 56 -10.17 2.50 31.57
C TYR A 56 -11.65 2.36 31.88
N ILE A 57 -12.50 2.62 30.88
CA ILE A 57 -13.96 2.44 30.92
C ILE A 57 -14.41 1.46 29.83
N ALA A 58 -15.50 0.75 30.08
CA ALA A 58 -16.13 -0.06 29.05
C ALA A 58 -16.68 0.81 27.91
N VAL A 59 -16.54 0.33 26.68
CA VAL A 59 -17.05 1.01 25.48
C VAL A 59 -18.59 0.89 25.47
N ARG A 60 -19.29 2.03 25.57
CA ARG A 60 -20.76 2.08 25.74
C ARG A 60 -21.53 1.35 24.63
N ASP A 61 -21.10 1.49 23.38
CA ASP A 61 -21.78 0.90 22.23
C ASP A 61 -21.65 -0.64 22.15
N LYS A 62 -20.90 -1.25 23.09
CA LYS A 62 -20.64 -2.70 23.14
C LYS A 62 -21.20 -3.39 24.40
N THR A 63 -22.06 -2.72 25.14
CA THR A 63 -22.62 -3.24 26.41
C THR A 63 -23.31 -4.60 26.23
N GLU A 64 -24.09 -4.79 25.17
CA GLU A 64 -24.77 -6.06 24.88
C GLU A 64 -23.78 -7.19 24.63
N LEU A 65 -22.76 -6.93 23.82
CA LEU A 65 -21.68 -7.87 23.53
C LEU A 65 -20.91 -8.24 24.80
N ILE A 66 -20.58 -7.27 25.63
CA ILE A 66 -19.89 -7.49 26.92
C ILE A 66 -20.75 -8.40 27.82
N ASN A 67 -22.05 -8.15 27.94
CA ASN A 67 -22.96 -8.97 28.73
C ASN A 67 -23.04 -10.40 28.20
N GLN A 68 -23.07 -10.56 26.87
CA GLN A 68 -23.06 -11.88 26.24
C GLN A 68 -21.75 -12.62 26.53
N LEU A 69 -20.59 -11.96 26.38
CA LEU A 69 -19.28 -12.53 26.67
C LEU A 69 -19.15 -12.94 28.14
N LYS A 70 -19.64 -12.11 29.08
CA LYS A 70 -19.69 -12.46 30.52
C LYS A 70 -20.49 -13.73 30.79
N LYS A 71 -21.66 -13.87 30.15
CA LYS A 71 -22.49 -15.07 30.27
C LYS A 71 -21.78 -16.30 29.72
N ASP A 72 -21.17 -16.18 28.54
CA ASP A 72 -20.44 -17.27 27.89
C ASP A 72 -19.21 -17.67 28.73
N ALA A 73 -18.45 -16.71 29.21
CA ALA A 73 -17.28 -16.93 30.03
C ALA A 73 -17.61 -17.63 31.37
N LYS A 74 -18.73 -17.27 32.01
CA LYS A 74 -19.18 -17.95 33.25
C LYS A 74 -19.44 -19.44 33.02
N SER A 75 -20.05 -19.80 31.88
CA SER A 75 -20.40 -21.20 31.57
C SER A 75 -19.25 -22.04 31.06
N ALA A 76 -18.19 -21.42 30.57
CA ALA A 76 -17.00 -22.10 30.01
C ALA A 76 -16.09 -22.67 31.09
N LYS A 77 -15.44 -23.79 30.80
CA LYS A 77 -14.40 -24.37 31.67
C LYS A 77 -13.11 -23.55 31.56
N THR A 78 -12.65 -23.29 30.37
CA THR A 78 -11.47 -22.49 30.03
C THR A 78 -11.86 -21.38 29.04
N VAL A 79 -11.25 -20.22 29.16
CA VAL A 79 -11.42 -19.11 28.22
C VAL A 79 -10.07 -18.85 27.54
N TYR A 80 -10.03 -19.15 26.25
CA TYR A 80 -8.87 -18.89 25.41
C TYR A 80 -9.00 -17.49 24.78
N LEU A 81 -8.02 -16.63 25.06
CA LEU A 81 -7.90 -15.28 24.53
C LEU A 81 -7.01 -15.35 23.28
N ALA A 82 -7.64 -15.43 22.11
CA ALA A 82 -6.99 -15.76 20.84
C ALA A 82 -6.93 -14.57 19.86
N THR A 83 -6.58 -13.40 20.42
CA THR A 83 -6.36 -12.16 19.67
C THR A 83 -5.04 -12.19 18.88
N ASP A 84 -4.80 -11.20 18.01
CA ASP A 84 -3.63 -11.15 17.14
C ASP A 84 -2.30 -11.21 17.95
N PRO A 85 -1.19 -11.62 17.32
CA PRO A 85 0.07 -11.86 18.04
C PRO A 85 0.88 -10.58 18.33
N ASP A 86 0.34 -9.38 18.10
CA ASP A 86 1.00 -8.12 18.40
C ASP A 86 0.60 -7.55 19.79
N ARG A 87 1.27 -6.46 20.23
CA ARG A 87 0.98 -5.78 21.49
C ARG A 87 -0.46 -5.26 21.62
N GLU A 88 -1.10 -4.93 20.47
CA GLU A 88 -2.51 -4.53 20.48
C GLU A 88 -3.43 -5.70 20.83
N GLY A 89 -3.17 -6.89 20.24
CA GLY A 89 -3.89 -8.11 20.58
C GLY A 89 -3.65 -8.55 22.01
N GLU A 90 -2.44 -8.38 22.54
CA GLU A 90 -2.12 -8.68 23.95
C GLU A 90 -2.92 -7.78 24.90
N ALA A 91 -2.96 -6.48 24.61
CA ALA A 91 -3.76 -5.53 25.39
C ALA A 91 -5.27 -5.82 25.30
N ILE A 92 -5.78 -6.23 24.13
CA ILE A 92 -7.19 -6.67 24.00
C ILE A 92 -7.46 -7.88 24.89
N SER A 93 -6.56 -8.87 24.90
CA SER A 93 -6.66 -10.05 25.76
C SER A 93 -6.66 -9.68 27.24
N TRP A 94 -5.76 -8.80 27.67
CA TRP A 94 -5.72 -8.29 29.03
C TRP A 94 -7.01 -7.53 29.42
N HIS A 95 -7.48 -6.64 28.54
CA HIS A 95 -8.75 -5.94 28.75
C HIS A 95 -9.95 -6.89 28.84
N LEU A 96 -9.96 -7.97 28.06
CA LEU A 96 -10.99 -9.01 28.14
C LEU A 96 -10.93 -9.75 29.49
N LYS A 97 -9.73 -10.15 29.94
CA LYS A 97 -9.55 -10.80 31.23
C LYS A 97 -10.12 -9.96 32.37
N GLU A 98 -9.73 -8.69 32.44
CA GLU A 98 -10.21 -7.74 33.42
C GLU A 98 -11.72 -7.51 33.35
N LEU A 99 -12.25 -7.23 32.14
CA LEU A 99 -13.66 -6.90 31.95
C LEU A 99 -14.61 -8.06 32.24
N LEU A 100 -14.15 -9.30 31.97
CA LEU A 100 -14.91 -10.53 32.20
C LEU A 100 -14.67 -11.12 33.59
N ASP A 101 -13.82 -10.49 34.39
CA ASP A 101 -13.42 -10.94 35.75
C ASP A 101 -12.95 -12.40 35.75
N LEU A 102 -11.95 -12.70 34.89
CA LEU A 102 -11.43 -14.06 34.73
C LEU A 102 -10.25 -14.31 35.67
N PRO A 103 -10.32 -15.34 36.50
CA PRO A 103 -9.16 -15.76 37.28
C PRO A 103 -8.06 -16.33 36.37
N ASP A 104 -6.80 -16.22 36.80
CA ASP A 104 -5.63 -16.73 36.05
C ASP A 104 -5.74 -18.24 35.73
N SER A 105 -6.37 -19.01 36.59
CA SER A 105 -6.60 -20.44 36.35
C SER A 105 -7.52 -20.73 35.16
N LYS A 106 -8.35 -19.76 34.75
CA LYS A 106 -9.36 -19.90 33.68
C LYS A 106 -8.98 -19.20 32.41
N ALA A 107 -8.24 -18.10 32.44
CA ALA A 107 -7.79 -17.36 31.29
C ALA A 107 -6.51 -17.98 30.71
N ARG A 108 -6.48 -18.20 29.39
CA ARG A 108 -5.32 -18.71 28.65
C ARG A 108 -5.12 -17.91 27.38
N ARG A 109 -3.91 -17.50 27.13
CA ARG A 109 -3.53 -16.74 25.93
C ARG A 109 -3.07 -17.68 24.80
N VAL A 110 -3.57 -17.45 23.58
CA VAL A 110 -3.16 -18.18 22.36
C VAL A 110 -2.91 -17.18 21.25
N THR A 111 -1.86 -17.40 20.47
CA THR A 111 -1.50 -16.56 19.32
C THR A 111 -1.30 -17.41 18.07
N PHE A 112 -1.57 -16.82 16.90
CA PHE A 112 -1.44 -17.50 15.62
C PHE A 112 -0.68 -16.60 14.64
N ASN A 113 0.51 -17.02 14.21
CA ASN A 113 1.24 -16.36 13.14
C ASN A 113 0.57 -16.61 11.77
N GLU A 114 -0.18 -17.70 11.65
CA GLU A 114 -1.03 -18.04 10.50
C GLU A 114 -2.29 -18.79 10.98
N ILE A 115 -3.40 -18.62 10.27
CA ILE A 115 -4.65 -19.28 10.63
C ILE A 115 -4.84 -20.52 9.75
N THR A 116 -4.05 -21.55 10.05
CA THR A 116 -4.15 -22.89 9.46
C THR A 116 -4.66 -23.90 10.48
N LYS A 117 -5.20 -25.04 10.04
CA LYS A 117 -5.70 -26.08 10.95
C LYS A 117 -4.58 -26.59 11.88
N LYS A 118 -3.37 -26.81 11.34
CA LYS A 118 -2.21 -27.28 12.11
C LYS A 118 -1.89 -26.31 13.24
N VAL A 119 -1.59 -25.04 12.89
CA VAL A 119 -1.17 -24.02 13.85
C VAL A 119 -2.24 -23.73 14.90
N VAL A 120 -3.52 -23.62 14.49
CA VAL A 120 -4.62 -23.38 15.45
C VAL A 120 -4.77 -24.53 16.44
N THR A 121 -4.68 -25.78 15.99
CA THR A 121 -4.81 -26.95 16.86
C THR A 121 -3.62 -27.07 17.82
N GLU A 122 -2.40 -26.85 17.35
CA GLU A 122 -1.17 -26.89 18.16
C GLU A 122 -1.16 -25.76 19.20
N SER A 123 -1.48 -24.53 18.80
CA SER A 123 -1.49 -23.38 19.71
C SER A 123 -2.51 -23.52 20.85
N ILE A 124 -3.70 -24.10 20.59
CA ILE A 124 -4.70 -24.36 21.63
C ILE A 124 -4.21 -25.40 22.64
N GLN A 125 -3.36 -26.34 22.22
CA GLN A 125 -2.76 -27.34 23.11
C GLN A 125 -1.62 -26.79 23.97
N HIS A 126 -0.99 -25.70 23.52
CA HIS A 126 0.15 -25.04 24.19
C HIS A 126 -0.14 -23.57 24.50
N PRO A 127 -1.19 -23.28 25.30
CA PRO A 127 -1.50 -21.92 25.69
C PRO A 127 -0.47 -21.36 26.66
N ARG A 128 -0.32 -20.04 26.68
CA ARG A 128 0.51 -19.31 27.64
C ARG A 128 -0.32 -18.37 28.53
N ASP A 129 0.30 -17.72 29.45
CA ASP A 129 -0.29 -16.59 30.15
C ASP A 129 -0.18 -15.30 29.32
N ILE A 130 -0.90 -14.25 29.73
CA ILE A 130 -0.79 -12.93 29.13
C ILE A 130 0.60 -12.38 29.42
N ASP A 131 1.24 -11.85 28.38
CA ASP A 131 2.54 -11.20 28.48
C ASP A 131 2.34 -9.75 28.97
N GLN A 132 2.75 -9.48 30.20
CA GLN A 132 2.55 -8.18 30.82
C GLN A 132 3.44 -7.10 30.20
N ASP A 133 4.62 -7.43 29.70
CA ASP A 133 5.52 -6.47 29.06
C ASP A 133 4.93 -5.95 27.74
N LEU A 134 4.28 -6.82 26.96
CA LEU A 134 3.52 -6.44 25.78
C LEU A 134 2.32 -5.54 26.11
N VAL A 135 1.59 -5.86 27.21
CA VAL A 135 0.48 -5.02 27.68
C VAL A 135 0.98 -3.66 28.10
N ASP A 136 2.07 -3.61 28.86
CA ASP A 136 2.67 -2.38 29.37
C ASP A 136 3.21 -1.50 28.23
N ALA A 137 3.79 -2.11 27.20
CA ALA A 137 4.23 -1.38 25.99
C ALA A 137 3.06 -0.73 25.24
N GLN A 138 1.93 -1.43 25.11
CA GLN A 138 0.72 -0.88 24.50
C GLN A 138 0.11 0.21 25.39
N GLN A 139 0.03 0.01 26.70
CA GLN A 139 -0.46 1.02 27.65
C GLN A 139 0.39 2.30 27.60
N ALA A 140 1.72 2.15 27.66
CA ALA A 140 2.65 3.27 27.55
C ALA A 140 2.41 4.08 26.28
N ARG A 141 2.32 3.43 25.12
CA ARG A 141 1.99 4.08 23.85
C ARG A 141 0.65 4.78 23.91
N ARG A 142 -0.38 4.11 24.43
CA ARG A 142 -1.74 4.66 24.52
C ARG A 142 -1.79 5.89 25.42
N ILE A 143 -1.12 5.86 26.55
CA ILE A 143 -1.03 6.97 27.51
C ILE A 143 -0.24 8.14 26.92
N LEU A 144 0.92 7.86 26.33
CA LEU A 144 1.77 8.83 25.68
C LEU A 144 1.02 9.60 24.56
N ASP A 145 0.38 8.85 23.64
CA ASP A 145 -0.39 9.45 22.55
C ASP A 145 -1.62 10.21 23.09
N ARG A 146 -2.19 9.78 24.23
CA ARG A 146 -3.27 10.48 24.92
C ARG A 146 -2.79 11.81 25.48
N ILE A 147 -1.68 11.84 26.20
CA ILE A 147 -1.13 13.05 26.82
C ILE A 147 -0.82 14.10 25.73
N VAL A 148 -0.04 13.70 24.73
CA VAL A 148 0.35 14.57 23.62
C VAL A 148 -0.88 15.10 22.89
N GLY A 149 -1.77 14.20 22.46
CA GLY A 149 -2.96 14.59 21.68
C GLY A 149 -3.95 15.44 22.44
N TYR A 150 -4.14 15.17 23.74
CA TYR A 150 -5.10 15.89 24.58
C TYR A 150 -4.63 17.28 25.00
N LYS A 151 -3.31 17.50 25.10
CA LYS A 151 -2.73 18.83 25.37
C LYS A 151 -2.57 19.64 24.08
N LEU A 152 -1.94 19.07 23.04
CA LEU A 152 -1.62 19.82 21.82
C LEU A 152 -2.84 20.12 20.92
N SER A 153 -3.79 19.18 20.79
CA SER A 153 -4.93 19.42 19.89
C SER A 153 -5.80 20.62 20.34
N PRO A 154 -6.16 20.79 21.62
CA PRO A 154 -6.86 21.98 22.08
C PRO A 154 -6.06 23.28 21.93
N LEU A 155 -4.75 23.22 22.08
CA LEU A 155 -3.89 24.39 21.83
C LEU A 155 -3.98 24.80 20.36
N LEU A 156 -3.86 23.86 19.41
CA LEU A 156 -4.05 24.13 17.99
C LEU A 156 -5.45 24.66 17.68
N TRP A 157 -6.48 24.22 18.39
CA TRP A 157 -7.85 24.73 18.18
C TRP A 157 -7.98 26.19 18.58
N ARG A 158 -7.39 26.59 19.69
CA ARG A 158 -7.39 27.97 20.17
C ARG A 158 -6.55 28.89 19.28
N LYS A 159 -5.39 28.39 18.84
CA LYS A 159 -4.38 29.23 18.19
C LYS A 159 -4.44 29.24 16.65
N VAL A 160 -4.95 28.18 16.03
CA VAL A 160 -5.03 28.02 14.58
C VAL A 160 -6.49 27.82 14.13
N LYS A 161 -7.04 26.62 14.33
CA LYS A 161 -8.38 26.24 13.86
C LYS A 161 -8.93 25.04 14.63
N THR A 162 -10.24 25.09 14.96
CA THR A 162 -10.94 23.94 15.59
C THR A 162 -10.91 22.69 14.72
N GLY A 163 -10.83 21.51 15.36
CA GLY A 163 -10.85 20.21 14.71
C GLY A 163 -9.49 19.72 14.19
N LEU A 164 -8.40 20.43 14.48
CA LEU A 164 -7.04 19.96 14.21
C LEU A 164 -6.63 18.86 15.22
N SER A 165 -5.71 18.03 14.83
CA SER A 165 -5.14 16.96 15.66
C SER A 165 -3.62 17.04 15.66
N ALA A 166 -3.01 16.94 16.83
CA ALA A 166 -1.56 16.74 16.94
C ALA A 166 -1.30 15.39 17.62
N GLY A 167 -0.23 14.74 17.19
CA GLY A 167 0.25 13.49 17.76
C GLY A 167 1.68 13.25 17.29
N ARG A 168 2.50 12.55 18.08
CA ARG A 168 3.92 12.36 17.83
C ARG A 168 4.23 11.97 16.37
N VAL A 169 3.88 10.75 15.97
CA VAL A 169 4.22 10.21 14.65
C VAL A 169 3.57 11.00 13.51
N GLN A 170 2.33 11.45 13.67
CA GLN A 170 1.64 12.22 12.61
C GLN A 170 2.27 13.61 12.39
N SER A 171 2.71 14.28 13.45
CA SER A 171 3.35 15.60 13.33
C SER A 171 4.71 15.49 12.66
N VAL A 172 5.49 14.47 13.00
CA VAL A 172 6.78 14.19 12.34
C VAL A 172 6.58 13.78 10.87
N ALA A 173 5.61 12.94 10.54
CA ALA A 173 5.32 12.58 9.17
C ALA A 173 4.89 13.80 8.32
N THR A 174 4.13 14.74 8.93
CA THR A 174 3.77 16.01 8.28
C THR A 174 5.00 16.88 8.06
N ARG A 175 5.87 17.01 9.09
CA ARG A 175 7.14 17.74 9.00
C ARG A 175 8.01 17.19 7.86
N MET A 176 8.16 15.87 7.73
CA MET A 176 8.95 15.28 6.63
C MET A 176 8.46 15.73 5.26
N VAL A 177 7.13 15.83 5.06
CA VAL A 177 6.56 16.30 3.79
C VAL A 177 6.80 17.80 3.60
N VAL A 178 6.70 18.61 4.67
CA VAL A 178 6.98 20.06 4.64
C VAL A 178 8.47 20.32 4.37
N ASP A 179 9.37 19.67 5.09
CA ASP A 179 10.82 19.81 4.90
C ASP A 179 11.22 19.47 3.46
N ARG A 180 10.64 18.41 2.87
CA ARG A 180 10.85 18.05 1.47
C ARG A 180 10.37 19.16 0.51
N GLU A 181 9.27 19.80 0.78
CA GLU A 181 8.79 20.92 -0.04
C GLU A 181 9.67 22.16 0.12
N GLU A 182 10.25 22.40 1.32
CA GLU A 182 11.25 23.45 1.58
C GLU A 182 12.55 23.15 0.79
N GLU A 183 13.02 21.89 0.80
CA GLU A 183 14.17 21.46 -0.02
C GLU A 183 13.93 21.71 -1.51
N ILE A 184 12.72 21.40 -2.03
CA ILE A 184 12.35 21.61 -3.43
C ILE A 184 12.33 23.11 -3.77
N LYS A 185 11.77 23.95 -2.88
CA LYS A 185 11.71 25.40 -3.07
C LYS A 185 13.08 26.07 -3.02
N ALA A 186 13.99 25.54 -2.20
CA ALA A 186 15.36 26.04 -2.06
C ALA A 186 16.33 25.51 -3.12
N PHE A 187 15.90 24.50 -3.90
CA PHE A 187 16.76 23.85 -4.88
C PHE A 187 17.14 24.81 -6.01
N VAL A 188 18.42 24.89 -6.29
CA VAL A 188 18.97 25.61 -7.44
C VAL A 188 19.36 24.60 -8.50
N SER A 189 18.76 24.71 -9.65
CA SER A 189 19.06 23.83 -10.79
C SER A 189 20.39 24.18 -11.41
N GLU A 190 21.27 23.19 -11.58
CA GLU A 190 22.57 23.31 -12.22
C GLU A 190 22.53 22.65 -13.60
N GLU A 191 23.13 23.32 -14.55
CA GLU A 191 23.31 22.83 -15.92
C GLU A 191 24.38 21.76 -15.96
N TYR A 192 24.12 20.70 -16.75
CA TYR A 192 25.11 19.71 -17.17
C TYR A 192 24.78 19.18 -18.55
N TRP A 193 25.76 18.57 -19.17
CA TRP A 193 25.62 18.07 -20.54
C TRP A 193 25.91 16.58 -20.62
N LEU A 194 25.19 15.92 -21.50
CA LEU A 194 25.46 14.57 -21.95
C LEU A 194 25.94 14.65 -23.40
N LEU A 195 26.89 13.82 -23.76
CA LEU A 195 27.39 13.74 -25.11
C LEU A 195 27.38 12.29 -25.58
N ASP A 196 26.49 11.99 -26.51
CA ASP A 196 26.30 10.64 -27.04
C ASP A 196 26.90 10.56 -28.47
N ALA A 197 27.79 9.57 -28.71
CA ALA A 197 28.34 9.24 -29.99
C ALA A 197 27.62 8.00 -30.57
N LEU A 198 26.97 8.16 -31.71
CA LEU A 198 26.46 7.03 -32.50
C LEU A 198 27.61 6.50 -33.36
N LEU A 199 28.03 5.31 -33.07
CA LEU A 199 29.16 4.64 -33.71
C LEU A 199 28.70 3.42 -34.51
N SER A 200 29.32 3.16 -35.65
CA SER A 200 29.08 1.97 -36.47
C SER A 200 30.36 1.24 -36.82
N ARG A 201 30.22 -0.08 -37.00
CA ARG A 201 31.28 -0.91 -37.57
C ARG A 201 31.28 -0.79 -39.11
N GLN A 202 32.42 -1.14 -39.71
CA GLN A 202 32.55 -1.12 -41.15
C GLN A 202 31.68 -2.21 -41.87
N ASP A 203 31.44 -3.33 -41.16
CA ASP A 203 30.64 -4.46 -41.65
C ASP A 203 29.17 -4.44 -41.23
N GLY A 204 28.74 -3.35 -40.61
CA GLY A 204 27.38 -3.13 -40.11
C GLY A 204 27.25 -3.31 -38.58
N GLY A 205 26.12 -2.83 -38.06
CA GLY A 205 25.83 -2.74 -36.64
C GLY A 205 26.26 -1.39 -36.05
N SER A 206 25.33 -0.71 -35.40
CA SER A 206 25.55 0.58 -34.76
C SER A 206 25.12 0.54 -33.29
N PHE A 207 25.77 1.33 -32.47
CA PHE A 207 25.44 1.51 -31.06
C PHE A 207 25.77 2.93 -30.59
N THR A 208 25.18 3.34 -29.47
CA THR A 208 25.46 4.63 -28.87
C THR A 208 26.42 4.44 -27.68
N ALA A 209 27.52 5.20 -27.68
CA ALA A 209 28.43 5.31 -26.55
C ALA A 209 28.35 6.72 -25.98
N ARG A 210 28.24 6.81 -24.66
CA ARG A 210 28.16 8.10 -23.94
C ARG A 210 29.55 8.52 -23.44
N TYR A 211 29.83 9.79 -23.56
CA TYR A 211 31.06 10.37 -23.00
C TYR A 211 31.17 10.02 -21.51
N TYR A 212 32.33 9.49 -21.13
CA TYR A 212 32.63 9.08 -19.76
C TYR A 212 33.61 10.01 -19.10
N GLY A 213 34.62 10.47 -19.85
CA GLY A 213 35.69 11.31 -19.33
C GLY A 213 36.99 11.21 -20.12
N GLU A 214 38.11 11.49 -19.48
CA GLU A 214 39.45 11.45 -20.08
C GLU A 214 40.25 10.26 -19.55
N GLY A 215 40.60 9.35 -20.45
CA GLY A 215 41.27 8.11 -20.08
C GLY A 215 40.35 7.24 -19.20
N GLU A 216 40.79 6.96 -17.97
CA GLU A 216 40.00 6.20 -16.98
C GLU A 216 39.21 7.07 -15.98
N LYS A 217 39.42 8.40 -16.02
CA LYS A 217 38.84 9.34 -15.08
C LYS A 217 37.48 9.82 -15.60
N LYS A 218 36.44 9.64 -14.79
CA LYS A 218 35.12 10.20 -15.08
C LYS A 218 35.20 11.72 -15.02
N ARG A 219 34.64 12.40 -16.03
CA ARG A 219 34.51 13.86 -16.09
C ARG A 219 33.09 14.23 -16.46
N GLU A 220 32.49 15.11 -15.67
CA GLU A 220 31.17 15.68 -15.96
C GLU A 220 31.32 16.93 -16.84
N LEU A 221 30.45 17.08 -17.82
CA LEU A 221 30.41 18.25 -18.69
C LEU A 221 29.47 19.26 -18.09
N LYS A 222 30.02 20.42 -17.68
CA LYS A 222 29.25 21.43 -16.95
C LYS A 222 28.75 22.57 -17.82
N SER A 223 29.33 22.71 -19.02
CA SER A 223 28.99 23.81 -19.90
C SER A 223 29.02 23.40 -21.37
N ARG A 224 28.47 24.24 -22.22
CA ARG A 224 28.52 24.09 -23.67
C ARG A 224 29.94 24.10 -24.20
N GLU A 225 30.83 24.93 -23.61
CA GLU A 225 32.24 25.05 -23.97
C GLU A 225 33.00 23.73 -23.75
N ASP A 226 32.69 22.99 -22.67
CA ASP A 226 33.25 21.66 -22.42
C ASP A 226 32.89 20.70 -23.56
N VAL A 227 31.64 20.76 -24.02
CA VAL A 227 31.17 19.92 -25.11
C VAL A 227 31.82 20.32 -26.44
N ASP A 228 31.87 21.60 -26.75
CA ASP A 228 32.45 22.13 -28.00
C ASP A 228 33.92 21.80 -28.12
N ALA A 229 34.67 21.82 -27.01
CA ALA A 229 36.08 21.40 -26.97
C ALA A 229 36.23 19.92 -27.38
N ILE A 230 35.40 19.01 -26.79
CA ILE A 230 35.45 17.59 -27.14
C ILE A 230 35.02 17.35 -28.59
N LEU A 231 34.01 18.07 -29.06
CA LEU A 231 33.57 17.99 -30.44
C LEU A 231 34.68 18.43 -31.45
N ALA A 232 35.45 19.46 -31.08
CA ALA A 232 36.59 19.93 -31.88
C ALA A 232 37.72 18.90 -31.89
N ASP A 233 38.10 18.35 -30.70
CA ASP A 233 39.16 17.37 -30.59
C ASP A 233 38.88 16.06 -31.29
N THR A 234 37.61 15.63 -31.30
CA THR A 234 37.17 14.32 -31.84
C THR A 234 36.73 14.40 -33.30
N LYS A 235 36.65 15.60 -33.92
CA LYS A 235 36.12 15.84 -35.24
C LYS A 235 36.77 14.99 -36.34
N ASP A 236 38.10 14.99 -36.35
CA ASP A 236 38.91 14.28 -37.36
C ASP A 236 39.70 13.09 -36.75
N ALA A 237 39.49 12.80 -35.45
CA ALA A 237 40.16 11.74 -34.76
C ALA A 237 39.42 10.39 -34.94
N PRO A 238 40.15 9.26 -35.05
CA PRO A 238 39.54 7.94 -35.14
C PRO A 238 38.91 7.55 -33.80
N PHE A 239 37.74 6.88 -33.89
CA PHE A 239 37.13 6.23 -32.75
C PHE A 239 37.61 4.78 -32.68
N THR A 240 38.42 4.46 -31.67
CA THR A 240 39.03 3.16 -31.55
C THR A 240 38.54 2.44 -30.29
N VAL A 241 38.16 1.19 -30.40
CA VAL A 241 37.78 0.36 -29.26
C VAL A 241 38.99 0.14 -28.35
N LYS A 242 39.00 0.79 -27.18
CA LYS A 242 40.11 0.71 -26.21
C LYS A 242 40.04 -0.54 -25.35
N SER A 243 38.84 -0.92 -24.92
CA SER A 243 38.64 -2.12 -24.11
C SER A 243 37.24 -2.71 -24.26
N VAL A 244 37.14 -4.02 -24.18
CA VAL A 244 35.88 -4.76 -24.19
C VAL A 244 35.86 -5.66 -22.97
N LYS A 245 35.19 -5.22 -21.90
CA LYS A 245 35.05 -5.98 -20.65
C LYS A 245 33.76 -6.78 -20.67
N ARG A 246 33.92 -8.11 -20.63
CA ARG A 246 32.81 -9.07 -20.55
C ARG A 246 32.79 -9.70 -19.18
N GLY A 247 31.60 -9.86 -18.59
CA GLY A 247 31.45 -10.49 -17.29
C GLY A 247 30.03 -10.89 -16.99
N GLU A 248 29.86 -11.73 -16.00
CA GLU A 248 28.53 -12.09 -15.50
C GLU A 248 28.17 -11.25 -14.27
N LYS A 249 26.97 -10.73 -14.24
CA LYS A 249 26.39 -10.03 -13.09
C LYS A 249 25.20 -10.81 -12.56
N GLN A 250 25.26 -11.16 -11.29
CA GLN A 250 24.14 -11.80 -10.61
C GLN A 250 23.30 -10.77 -9.89
N ARG A 251 21.98 -10.87 -10.07
CA ARG A 251 21.00 -10.11 -9.29
C ARG A 251 20.30 -11.06 -8.32
N THR A 252 20.35 -10.72 -7.03
CA THR A 252 19.68 -11.49 -5.97
C THR A 252 18.23 -11.08 -5.83
N PRO A 253 17.33 -12.01 -5.48
CA PRO A 253 15.95 -11.66 -5.17
C PRO A 253 15.88 -10.84 -3.88
N ALA A 254 14.89 -9.97 -3.83
CA ALA A 254 14.60 -9.21 -2.64
C ALA A 254 14.01 -10.10 -1.52
N PRO A 255 14.15 -9.70 -0.23
CA PRO A 255 13.58 -10.42 0.92
C PRO A 255 12.06 -10.57 0.84
N PRO A 256 11.46 -11.51 1.60
CA PRO A 256 10.01 -11.58 1.71
C PRO A 256 9.44 -10.27 2.26
N PHE A 257 8.14 -10.07 2.12
CA PHE A 257 7.52 -8.83 2.58
C PHE A 257 7.47 -8.70 4.11
N ILE A 258 7.76 -7.50 4.57
CA ILE A 258 7.32 -6.95 5.86
C ILE A 258 6.22 -5.92 5.60
N THR A 259 5.58 -5.40 6.63
CA THR A 259 4.45 -4.46 6.48
C THR A 259 4.78 -3.26 5.61
N SER A 260 5.92 -2.62 5.81
CA SER A 260 6.34 -1.44 5.07
C SER A 260 6.58 -1.74 3.59
N THR A 261 7.33 -2.80 3.27
CA THR A 261 7.62 -3.18 1.89
C THR A 261 6.39 -3.68 1.13
N LEU A 262 5.45 -4.37 1.82
CA LEU A 262 4.16 -4.73 1.23
C LEU A 262 3.33 -3.50 0.86
N GLN A 263 3.26 -2.51 1.75
CA GLN A 263 2.54 -1.26 1.49
C GLN A 263 3.18 -0.48 0.33
N GLN A 264 4.50 -0.43 0.25
CA GLN A 264 5.25 0.23 -0.83
C GLN A 264 4.95 -0.43 -2.19
N GLU A 265 5.13 -1.74 -2.29
CA GLU A 265 4.91 -2.47 -3.55
C GLU A 265 3.43 -2.50 -3.97
N ALA A 266 2.51 -2.62 -3.03
CA ALA A 266 1.08 -2.51 -3.32
C ALA A 266 0.69 -1.10 -3.82
N SER A 267 1.31 -0.05 -3.29
CA SER A 267 1.12 1.31 -3.79
C SER A 267 1.65 1.47 -5.22
N ARG A 268 2.88 1.01 -5.51
CA ARG A 268 3.53 1.12 -6.80
C ARG A 268 2.81 0.31 -7.89
N ARG A 269 2.60 -0.99 -7.65
CA ARG A 269 2.09 -1.93 -8.67
C ARG A 269 0.59 -2.02 -8.75
N LEU A 270 -0.08 -1.86 -7.61
CA LEU A 270 -1.53 -2.08 -7.53
C LEU A 270 -2.32 -0.78 -7.37
N SER A 271 -1.62 0.36 -7.20
CA SER A 271 -2.23 1.66 -6.90
C SER A 271 -3.15 1.60 -5.67
N MET A 272 -2.81 0.77 -4.69
CA MET A 272 -3.53 0.62 -3.43
C MET A 272 -2.95 1.58 -2.39
N THR A 273 -3.82 2.27 -1.65
CA THR A 273 -3.38 3.05 -0.49
C THR A 273 -2.93 2.11 0.63
N PRO A 274 -2.01 2.54 1.52
CA PRO A 274 -1.55 1.73 2.65
C PRO A 274 -2.69 1.18 3.49
N ARG A 275 -3.69 2.02 3.81
CA ARG A 275 -4.90 1.59 4.54
C ARG A 275 -5.68 0.49 3.80
N ARG A 276 -5.83 0.61 2.47
CA ARG A 276 -6.54 -0.41 1.69
C ARG A 276 -5.75 -1.71 1.62
N THR A 277 -4.43 -1.63 1.45
CA THR A 277 -3.52 -2.78 1.47
C THR A 277 -3.67 -3.56 2.78
N MET A 278 -3.59 -2.88 3.93
CA MET A 278 -3.73 -3.54 5.24
C MET A 278 -5.12 -4.12 5.46
N SER A 279 -6.18 -3.43 5.01
CA SER A 279 -7.55 -3.97 5.11
C SER A 279 -7.75 -5.25 4.30
N ILE A 280 -7.10 -5.39 3.14
CA ILE A 280 -7.17 -6.60 2.31
C ILE A 280 -6.28 -7.69 2.89
N ALA A 281 -5.07 -7.34 3.35
CA ALA A 281 -4.16 -8.28 4.00
C ALA A 281 -4.80 -8.91 5.25
N GLN A 282 -5.52 -8.12 6.07
CA GLN A 282 -6.29 -8.61 7.21
C GLN A 282 -7.34 -9.67 6.78
N GLN A 283 -8.06 -9.42 5.68
CA GLN A 283 -9.04 -10.39 5.17
C GLN A 283 -8.37 -11.69 4.72
N LEU A 284 -7.22 -11.60 4.05
CA LEU A 284 -6.46 -12.77 3.61
C LEU A 284 -5.88 -13.57 4.78
N TYR A 285 -5.49 -12.91 5.85
CA TYR A 285 -5.01 -13.54 7.08
C TYR A 285 -6.13 -14.21 7.86
N GLU A 286 -7.25 -13.50 8.12
CA GLU A 286 -8.36 -14.00 8.93
C GLU A 286 -9.13 -15.15 8.29
N GLY A 287 -9.10 -15.23 6.97
CA GLY A 287 -9.68 -16.29 6.17
C GLY A 287 -10.66 -15.81 5.12
N VAL A 288 -10.59 -16.46 3.99
CA VAL A 288 -11.49 -16.32 2.85
C VAL A 288 -12.06 -17.67 2.45
N GLU A 289 -13.27 -17.69 1.89
CA GLU A 289 -13.92 -18.91 1.46
C GLU A 289 -13.25 -19.45 0.19
N ILE A 290 -12.61 -20.61 0.28
CA ILE A 290 -12.00 -21.32 -0.84
C ILE A 290 -12.85 -22.52 -1.20
N THR A 291 -13.21 -22.64 -2.47
CA THR A 291 -14.07 -23.74 -2.99
C THR A 291 -13.46 -25.10 -2.66
N GLY A 292 -14.20 -25.94 -1.96
CA GLY A 292 -13.77 -27.28 -1.53
C GLY A 292 -12.98 -27.31 -0.22
N GLN A 293 -12.51 -26.16 0.27
CA GLN A 293 -11.75 -26.06 1.52
C GLN A 293 -12.48 -25.27 2.61
N GLY A 294 -13.50 -24.43 2.25
CA GLY A 294 -14.20 -23.52 3.16
C GLY A 294 -13.30 -22.35 3.56
N SER A 295 -13.49 -21.76 4.74
CA SER A 295 -12.71 -20.62 5.19
C SER A 295 -11.25 -21.01 5.48
N VAL A 296 -10.28 -20.31 4.86
CA VAL A 296 -8.83 -20.56 4.93
C VAL A 296 -8.10 -19.23 5.06
N GLY A 297 -7.16 -19.12 6.01
CA GLY A 297 -6.19 -18.03 6.06
C GLY A 297 -5.14 -18.25 4.99
N LEU A 298 -4.99 -17.29 4.07
CA LEU A 298 -4.10 -17.44 2.92
C LEU A 298 -2.71 -16.86 3.14
N ILE A 299 -2.52 -15.98 4.11
CA ILE A 299 -1.23 -15.36 4.42
C ILE A 299 -0.93 -15.41 5.91
N THR A 300 0.35 -15.28 6.26
CA THR A 300 0.79 -15.06 7.65
C THR A 300 0.37 -13.68 8.15
N TYR A 301 0.53 -13.44 9.46
CA TYR A 301 0.20 -12.17 10.08
C TYR A 301 0.91 -10.99 9.40
N MET A 302 0.14 -9.98 9.02
CA MET A 302 0.60 -8.90 8.12
C MET A 302 1.20 -7.68 8.82
N ARG A 303 1.12 -7.57 10.15
CA ARG A 303 1.78 -6.50 10.92
C ARG A 303 3.08 -7.02 11.51
N THR A 304 4.11 -7.03 10.70
CA THR A 304 5.42 -7.58 11.05
C THR A 304 6.54 -6.76 10.41
N ASP A 305 7.65 -6.66 11.08
CA ASP A 305 8.94 -6.18 10.59
C ASP A 305 9.99 -7.30 10.53
N SER A 306 9.59 -8.53 10.86
CA SER A 306 10.43 -9.72 10.81
C SER A 306 10.56 -10.23 9.37
N LEU A 307 11.79 -10.64 9.01
CA LEU A 307 12.10 -11.34 7.76
C LEU A 307 12.25 -12.86 7.94
N ARG A 308 11.98 -13.36 9.17
CA ARG A 308 12.08 -14.79 9.50
C ARG A 308 11.06 -15.60 8.70
N LEU A 309 11.46 -16.79 8.31
CA LEU A 309 10.59 -17.79 7.67
C LEU A 309 10.67 -19.09 8.45
N SER A 310 9.55 -19.78 8.62
CA SER A 310 9.52 -21.10 9.28
C SER A 310 10.19 -22.16 8.40
N GLU A 311 10.72 -23.22 9.05
CA GLU A 311 11.35 -24.33 8.35
C GLU A 311 10.36 -25.07 7.42
N ASP A 312 9.11 -25.21 7.87
CA ASP A 312 8.04 -25.80 7.06
C ASP A 312 7.83 -25.01 5.76
N ALA A 313 7.79 -23.68 5.86
CA ALA A 313 7.62 -22.80 4.69
C ALA A 313 8.82 -22.84 3.74
N LEU A 314 10.05 -22.92 4.29
CA LEU A 314 11.28 -23.05 3.50
C LEU A 314 11.34 -24.39 2.75
N SER A 315 10.94 -25.49 3.41
CA SER A 315 10.87 -26.82 2.79
C SER A 315 9.81 -26.87 1.69
N ALA A 316 8.61 -26.39 1.96
CA ALA A 316 7.52 -26.34 0.98
C ALA A 316 7.89 -25.49 -0.25
N ALA A 317 8.56 -24.35 -0.03
CA ALA A 317 9.01 -23.49 -1.12
C ALA A 317 10.08 -24.18 -1.99
N LYS A 318 11.03 -24.90 -1.37
CA LYS A 318 12.04 -25.70 -2.10
C LYS A 318 11.37 -26.72 -3.00
N ASP A 319 10.47 -27.54 -2.43
CA ASP A 319 9.83 -28.61 -3.17
C ASP A 319 8.98 -28.03 -4.31
N PHE A 320 8.18 -27.00 -4.05
CA PHE A 320 7.40 -26.30 -5.06
C PHE A 320 8.26 -25.72 -6.20
N ILE A 321 9.40 -25.07 -5.88
CA ILE A 321 10.29 -24.48 -6.90
C ILE A 321 10.89 -25.58 -7.78
N ILE A 322 11.39 -26.67 -7.18
CA ILE A 322 11.99 -27.76 -7.92
C ILE A 322 10.97 -28.45 -8.83
N ASP A 323 9.78 -28.73 -8.33
CA ASP A 323 8.73 -29.43 -9.07
C ASP A 323 8.13 -28.57 -10.21
N THR A 324 8.02 -27.25 -10.00
CA THR A 324 7.35 -26.35 -10.95
C THR A 324 8.31 -25.75 -11.97
N TYR A 325 9.52 -25.36 -11.55
CA TYR A 325 10.49 -24.62 -12.39
C TYR A 325 11.75 -25.43 -12.70
N GLY A 326 12.00 -26.51 -11.95
CA GLY A 326 13.20 -27.34 -12.09
C GLY A 326 14.30 -26.98 -11.10
N ALA A 327 15.22 -27.95 -10.89
CA ALA A 327 16.30 -27.84 -9.89
C ALA A 327 17.23 -26.63 -10.08
N ALA A 328 17.44 -26.17 -11.31
CA ALA A 328 18.27 -25.00 -11.60
C ALA A 328 17.75 -23.70 -11.00
N TYR A 329 16.44 -23.62 -10.76
CA TYR A 329 15.80 -22.45 -10.15
C TYR A 329 15.87 -22.41 -8.62
N TYR A 330 16.38 -23.48 -7.97
CA TYR A 330 16.61 -23.49 -6.53
C TYR A 330 18.09 -23.27 -6.22
N PRO A 331 18.47 -22.38 -5.29
CA PRO A 331 19.87 -21.99 -5.04
C PRO A 331 20.70 -23.04 -4.26
N GLY A 332 20.22 -24.27 -4.15
CA GLY A 332 20.89 -25.39 -3.43
C GLY A 332 20.67 -25.37 -1.90
N LYS A 333 20.43 -24.22 -1.31
CA LYS A 333 20.11 -24.04 0.11
C LYS A 333 19.06 -22.96 0.30
N PRO A 334 18.23 -23.03 1.38
CA PRO A 334 17.23 -22.00 1.66
C PRO A 334 17.90 -20.66 1.96
N ARG A 335 17.31 -19.57 1.46
CA ARG A 335 17.74 -18.22 1.77
C ARG A 335 17.15 -17.79 3.11
N ARG A 336 18.04 -17.35 4.00
CA ARG A 336 17.68 -16.75 5.27
C ARG A 336 18.05 -15.28 5.26
N PHE A 337 17.15 -14.42 5.71
CA PHE A 337 17.33 -13.00 5.71
C PHE A 337 17.55 -12.51 7.14
N LYS A 338 18.50 -11.57 7.30
CA LYS A 338 18.74 -10.95 8.60
C LYS A 338 17.63 -9.95 8.90
N THR A 339 16.96 -10.12 10.00
CA THR A 339 16.03 -9.14 10.57
C THR A 339 16.84 -8.00 11.23
N LYS A 340 16.31 -6.78 11.21
CA LYS A 340 16.93 -5.65 11.92
C LYS A 340 16.95 -5.95 13.42
N ALA A 341 17.97 -5.48 14.12
CA ALA A 341 18.03 -5.55 15.57
C ALA A 341 16.82 -4.79 16.16
N GLY A 342 16.12 -5.40 17.12
CA GLY A 342 14.90 -4.83 17.73
C GLY A 342 13.59 -5.18 17.03
N ALA A 343 13.60 -5.92 15.90
CA ALA A 343 12.38 -6.46 15.35
C ALA A 343 11.82 -7.62 16.20
N GLN A 344 10.51 -7.79 16.17
CA GLN A 344 9.82 -8.83 16.94
C GLN A 344 10.18 -10.23 16.40
N ASP A 345 11.11 -10.93 17.05
CA ASP A 345 11.57 -12.26 16.65
C ASP A 345 10.46 -13.34 16.68
N ALA A 346 9.38 -13.10 17.43
CA ALA A 346 8.23 -14.00 17.49
C ALA A 346 7.42 -14.04 16.18
N HIS A 347 7.52 -13.01 15.34
CA HIS A 347 6.80 -12.93 14.08
C HIS A 347 7.54 -13.58 12.91
N GLU A 348 6.79 -13.89 11.87
CA GLU A 348 7.31 -14.27 10.55
C GLU A 348 7.09 -13.14 9.53
N ALA A 349 7.83 -13.21 8.41
CA ALA A 349 7.57 -12.39 7.25
C ALA A 349 6.18 -12.69 6.65
N ILE A 350 5.66 -11.75 5.87
CA ILE A 350 4.37 -11.90 5.18
C ILE A 350 4.58 -12.84 3.97
N ARG A 351 3.98 -14.02 4.05
CA ARG A 351 4.06 -15.09 3.06
C ARG A 351 2.71 -15.81 2.88
N PRO A 352 2.50 -16.57 1.82
CA PRO A 352 1.37 -17.51 1.76
C PRO A 352 1.51 -18.57 2.86
N THR A 353 0.37 -19.00 3.42
CA THR A 353 0.32 -20.10 4.39
C THR A 353 0.65 -21.44 3.72
N ASP A 354 0.28 -21.57 2.44
CA ASP A 354 0.61 -22.73 1.59
C ASP A 354 1.02 -22.23 0.20
N VAL A 355 2.26 -22.46 -0.19
CA VAL A 355 2.80 -22.06 -1.50
C VAL A 355 2.12 -22.80 -2.67
N HIS A 356 1.56 -23.99 -2.43
CA HIS A 356 0.86 -24.78 -3.44
C HIS A 356 -0.52 -24.21 -3.78
N LEU A 357 -1.11 -23.37 -2.93
CA LEU A 357 -2.29 -22.57 -3.25
C LEU A 357 -1.91 -21.41 -4.16
N THR A 358 -1.60 -21.71 -5.43
CA THR A 358 -1.18 -20.69 -6.38
C THR A 358 -2.27 -19.64 -6.60
N PRO A 359 -1.92 -18.39 -6.98
CA PRO A 359 -2.91 -17.35 -7.25
C PRO A 359 -3.97 -17.75 -8.27
N GLU A 360 -3.61 -18.54 -9.26
CA GLU A 360 -4.52 -19.03 -10.32
C GLU A 360 -5.56 -20.00 -9.76
N MET A 361 -5.20 -20.86 -8.83
CA MET A 361 -6.12 -21.82 -8.19
C MET A 361 -7.20 -21.10 -7.38
N VAL A 362 -6.84 -20.09 -6.61
CA VAL A 362 -7.76 -19.35 -5.72
C VAL A 362 -8.44 -18.16 -6.41
N ARG A 363 -8.12 -17.86 -7.66
CA ARG A 363 -8.60 -16.67 -8.39
C ARG A 363 -10.11 -16.52 -8.42
N ARG A 364 -10.85 -17.63 -8.49
CA ARG A 364 -12.32 -17.62 -8.61
C ARG A 364 -13.02 -17.33 -7.29
N ASP A 365 -12.34 -17.56 -6.19
CA ASP A 365 -12.86 -17.42 -4.83
C ASP A 365 -12.52 -16.04 -4.25
N LEU A 366 -11.53 -15.35 -4.81
CA LEU A 366 -11.07 -14.05 -4.36
C LEU A 366 -11.73 -12.89 -5.13
N THR A 367 -11.94 -11.78 -4.44
CA THR A 367 -12.20 -10.51 -5.10
C THR A 367 -10.97 -10.08 -5.92
N GLN A 368 -11.16 -9.20 -6.90
CA GLN A 368 -10.05 -8.73 -7.74
C GLN A 368 -8.92 -8.07 -6.93
N GLU A 369 -9.23 -7.35 -5.85
CA GLU A 369 -8.22 -6.72 -5.00
C GLU A 369 -7.50 -7.76 -4.13
N GLN A 370 -8.22 -8.73 -3.56
CA GLN A 370 -7.64 -9.85 -2.81
C GLN A 370 -6.71 -10.68 -3.69
N TYR A 371 -7.15 -11.03 -4.90
CA TYR A 371 -6.34 -11.77 -5.86
C TYR A 371 -5.04 -11.02 -6.22
N ARG A 372 -5.13 -9.73 -6.52
CA ARG A 372 -3.95 -8.92 -6.88
C ARG A 372 -2.94 -8.83 -5.73
N LEU A 373 -3.42 -8.64 -4.50
CA LEU A 373 -2.55 -8.57 -3.31
C LEU A 373 -1.96 -9.95 -2.98
N TYR A 374 -2.77 -11.01 -3.02
CA TYR A 374 -2.29 -12.37 -2.79
C TYR A 374 -1.22 -12.77 -3.81
N ARG A 375 -1.46 -12.50 -5.11
CA ARG A 375 -0.48 -12.75 -6.17
C ARG A 375 0.85 -12.01 -5.93
N LEU A 376 0.77 -10.77 -5.43
CA LEU A 376 1.97 -9.98 -5.08
C LEU A 376 2.77 -10.66 -3.95
N ILE A 377 2.08 -11.06 -2.87
CA ILE A 377 2.70 -11.72 -1.69
C ILE A 377 3.28 -13.09 -2.08
N TRP A 378 2.49 -13.89 -2.77
CA TRP A 378 2.90 -15.22 -3.23
C TRP A 378 4.12 -15.15 -4.17
N GLY A 379 4.08 -14.26 -5.15
CA GLY A 379 5.17 -14.07 -6.08
C GLY A 379 6.47 -13.64 -5.41
N ARG A 380 6.39 -12.70 -4.46
CA ARG A 380 7.55 -12.23 -3.69
C ARG A 380 8.17 -13.34 -2.85
N PHE A 381 7.33 -14.11 -2.14
CA PHE A 381 7.79 -15.23 -1.31
C PHE A 381 8.46 -16.32 -2.16
N THR A 382 7.83 -16.74 -3.24
CA THR A 382 8.40 -17.77 -4.13
C THR A 382 9.72 -17.29 -4.70
N ALA A 383 9.77 -16.08 -5.25
CA ALA A 383 10.97 -15.47 -5.83
C ALA A 383 12.11 -15.35 -4.82
N CYS A 384 11.82 -15.00 -3.55
CA CYS A 384 12.86 -14.81 -2.53
C CYS A 384 13.62 -16.11 -2.21
N GLN A 385 13.06 -17.29 -2.52
CA GLN A 385 13.70 -18.60 -2.34
C GLN A 385 14.28 -19.16 -3.64
N MET A 386 14.16 -18.47 -4.79
CA MET A 386 14.68 -18.89 -6.09
C MET A 386 16.14 -18.49 -6.29
N ALA A 387 16.78 -19.11 -7.28
CA ALA A 387 18.14 -18.79 -7.73
C ALA A 387 18.24 -17.35 -8.25
N ASN A 388 19.46 -16.80 -8.23
CA ASN A 388 19.75 -15.47 -8.77
C ASN A 388 19.41 -15.41 -10.26
N ALA A 389 19.01 -14.24 -10.73
CA ALA A 389 19.03 -13.92 -12.15
C ALA A 389 20.48 -13.63 -12.56
N VAL A 390 20.90 -14.18 -13.69
CA VAL A 390 22.25 -14.00 -14.23
C VAL A 390 22.17 -13.22 -15.52
N TYR A 391 22.99 -12.18 -15.63
CA TYR A 391 23.09 -11.33 -16.80
C TYR A 391 24.52 -11.39 -17.34
N ASP A 392 24.65 -11.53 -18.63
CA ASP A 392 25.91 -11.27 -19.34
C ASP A 392 26.02 -9.77 -19.57
N ASN A 393 27.05 -9.16 -18.99
CA ASN A 393 27.32 -7.74 -19.10
C ASN A 393 28.50 -7.50 -20.05
N VAL A 394 28.31 -6.55 -20.94
CA VAL A 394 29.36 -6.05 -21.83
C VAL A 394 29.54 -4.56 -21.59
N SER A 395 30.74 -4.12 -21.27
CA SER A 395 31.12 -2.70 -21.19
C SER A 395 32.22 -2.46 -22.22
N VAL A 396 32.00 -1.50 -23.09
CA VAL A 396 32.94 -1.11 -24.15
C VAL A 396 33.38 0.32 -23.91
N ASP A 397 34.69 0.53 -23.83
CA ASP A 397 35.30 1.84 -23.83
C ASP A 397 35.87 2.13 -25.22
N VAL A 398 35.46 3.21 -25.81
CA VAL A 398 35.94 3.70 -27.12
C VAL A 398 36.71 5.00 -26.87
N ASP A 399 37.92 5.08 -27.38
CA ASP A 399 38.76 6.26 -27.28
C ASP A 399 38.76 7.06 -28.60
N SER A 400 38.71 8.37 -28.49
CA SER A 400 38.95 9.30 -29.59
C SER A 400 39.66 10.56 -29.03
N ALA A 401 40.86 10.83 -29.52
CA ALA A 401 41.71 11.95 -29.07
C ALA A 401 41.91 12.00 -27.53
N GLY A 402 41.95 10.87 -26.84
CA GLY A 402 42.08 10.78 -25.37
C GLY A 402 40.76 10.91 -24.60
N HIS A 403 39.66 11.15 -25.31
CA HIS A 403 38.30 11.17 -24.76
C HIS A 403 37.69 9.78 -24.79
N THR A 404 37.22 9.30 -23.64
CA THR A 404 36.61 7.96 -23.51
C THR A 404 35.09 8.04 -23.59
N PHE A 405 34.52 7.25 -24.51
CA PHE A 405 33.08 7.03 -24.64
C PHE A 405 32.73 5.61 -24.21
N ARG A 406 31.74 5.44 -23.36
CA ARG A 406 31.36 4.15 -22.78
C ARG A 406 29.98 3.70 -23.21
N ALA A 407 29.88 2.44 -23.61
CA ALA A 407 28.62 1.76 -23.86
C ALA A 407 28.50 0.54 -22.93
N ASN A 408 27.34 0.40 -22.28
CA ASN A 408 27.04 -0.73 -21.42
C ASN A 408 25.78 -1.47 -21.92
N TYR A 409 25.86 -2.79 -21.97
CA TYR A 409 24.74 -3.65 -22.32
C TYR A 409 24.66 -4.83 -21.38
N SER A 410 23.45 -5.19 -21.01
CA SER A 410 23.15 -6.33 -20.14
C SER A 410 22.15 -7.24 -20.82
N GLU A 411 22.48 -8.50 -21.03
CA GLU A 411 21.59 -9.52 -21.58
C GLU A 411 21.23 -10.54 -20.50
N LEU A 412 19.95 -10.89 -20.42
CA LEU A 412 19.47 -11.89 -19.47
C LEU A 412 19.90 -13.30 -19.93
N LYS A 413 20.86 -13.89 -19.23
CA LYS A 413 21.35 -15.25 -19.49
C LYS A 413 20.51 -16.33 -18.83
N PHE A 414 20.16 -16.11 -17.55
CA PHE A 414 19.30 -16.99 -16.78
C PHE A 414 18.31 -16.17 -15.95
N PRO A 415 17.00 -16.40 -16.12
CA PRO A 415 16.00 -15.57 -15.46
C PRO A 415 15.95 -15.75 -13.94
N GLY A 416 16.27 -16.96 -13.42
CA GLY A 416 16.19 -17.21 -11.98
C GLY A 416 14.86 -16.74 -11.39
N TYR A 417 14.91 -15.98 -10.31
CA TYR A 417 13.72 -15.47 -9.61
C TYR A 417 12.84 -14.52 -10.45
N THR A 418 13.41 -13.87 -11.49
CA THR A 418 12.64 -12.93 -12.33
C THR A 418 11.57 -13.62 -13.17
N ALA A 419 11.66 -14.95 -13.33
CA ALA A 419 10.60 -15.76 -13.96
C ALA A 419 9.26 -15.67 -13.20
N VAL A 420 9.28 -15.35 -11.89
CA VAL A 420 8.09 -15.28 -11.04
C VAL A 420 7.78 -13.85 -10.62
N TYR A 421 8.80 -13.09 -10.26
CA TYR A 421 8.64 -11.78 -9.66
C TYR A 421 9.83 -10.87 -9.95
N GLU A 422 9.53 -9.65 -10.36
CA GLU A 422 10.51 -8.57 -10.50
C GLU A 422 10.00 -7.35 -9.73
N GLU A 423 10.86 -6.65 -8.97
CA GLU A 423 10.46 -5.41 -8.28
C GLU A 423 10.16 -4.29 -9.25
N ALA A 424 9.23 -3.42 -8.87
CA ALA A 424 9.02 -2.17 -9.60
C ALA A 424 10.23 -1.26 -9.38
N LYS A 425 10.86 -0.83 -10.46
CA LYS A 425 11.94 0.15 -10.42
C LYS A 425 11.36 1.55 -10.31
N ASP A 426 11.99 2.41 -9.52
CA ASP A 426 11.63 3.83 -9.42
C ASP A 426 12.32 4.68 -10.51
N GLU A 427 13.44 4.19 -11.09
CA GLU A 427 14.26 4.86 -12.11
C GLU A 427 14.57 3.94 -13.29
N GLU A 428 14.67 4.50 -14.49
CA GLU A 428 15.15 3.79 -15.68
C GLU A 428 16.68 3.65 -15.61
N SER A 429 17.22 2.52 -16.10
CA SER A 429 18.67 2.30 -16.20
C SER A 429 19.23 2.88 -17.47
N ASP A 430 20.45 3.41 -17.44
CA ASP A 430 21.21 3.88 -18.60
C ASP A 430 21.75 2.75 -19.51
N GLU A 431 21.32 1.49 -19.28
CA GLU A 431 21.72 0.33 -20.09
C GLU A 431 21.06 0.39 -21.47
N LEU A 432 21.83 0.11 -22.53
CA LEU A 432 21.32 0.05 -23.90
C LEU A 432 20.20 -0.99 -24.01
N LYS A 433 19.15 -0.65 -24.75
CA LYS A 433 18.01 -1.56 -25.02
C LYS A 433 18.32 -2.58 -26.12
N ASN A 434 19.28 -2.27 -26.98
CA ASN A 434 19.69 -3.14 -28.10
C ASN A 434 21.07 -3.78 -27.82
N PRO A 435 21.29 -5.03 -28.25
CA PRO A 435 22.58 -5.68 -28.08
C PRO A 435 23.70 -4.92 -28.78
N LEU A 436 24.87 -4.91 -28.14
CA LEU A 436 26.08 -4.40 -28.78
C LEU A 436 26.55 -5.36 -29.88
N PRO A 437 27.05 -4.85 -31.01
CA PRO A 437 27.69 -5.67 -32.00
C PRO A 437 28.93 -6.36 -31.41
N SER A 438 29.42 -7.44 -32.03
CA SER A 438 30.63 -8.10 -31.58
C SER A 438 31.84 -7.22 -31.89
N LEU A 439 32.43 -6.61 -30.87
CA LEU A 439 33.56 -5.68 -30.96
C LEU A 439 34.82 -6.31 -30.44
N SER A 440 35.97 -5.91 -31.05
CA SER A 440 37.31 -6.29 -30.66
C SER A 440 38.16 -5.08 -30.27
N GLU A 441 39.07 -5.26 -29.33
CA GLU A 441 40.01 -4.18 -28.95
C GLU A 441 40.90 -3.81 -30.15
N GLY A 442 41.15 -2.51 -30.31
CA GLY A 442 41.86 -1.96 -31.46
C GLY A 442 41.01 -1.74 -32.72
N GLU A 443 39.74 -2.14 -32.73
CA GLU A 443 38.83 -1.95 -33.86
C GLU A 443 38.51 -0.48 -34.03
N THR A 444 38.64 0.05 -35.27
CA THR A 444 38.27 1.42 -35.61
C THR A 444 36.79 1.48 -36.02
N LEU A 445 36.04 2.39 -35.41
CA LEU A 445 34.64 2.59 -35.64
C LEU A 445 34.41 3.89 -36.44
N LYS A 446 33.36 3.92 -37.21
CA LYS A 446 32.91 5.10 -37.88
C LYS A 446 31.97 5.92 -37.01
N LEU A 447 32.26 7.21 -36.83
CA LEU A 447 31.33 8.13 -36.20
C LEU A 447 30.22 8.48 -37.19
N GLU A 448 28.98 8.13 -36.83
CA GLU A 448 27.79 8.52 -37.63
C GLU A 448 27.22 9.87 -37.16
N LYS A 449 27.21 10.08 -35.83
CA LYS A 449 26.63 11.31 -35.27
C LYS A 449 27.10 11.53 -33.84
N MET A 450 27.43 12.77 -33.51
CA MET A 450 27.54 13.26 -32.10
C MET A 450 26.27 14.01 -31.74
N THR A 451 25.74 13.70 -30.58
CA THR A 451 24.49 14.32 -30.07
C THR A 451 24.76 14.92 -28.69
N PRO A 452 25.00 16.23 -28.59
CA PRO A 452 25.03 16.93 -27.31
C PRO A 452 23.60 17.11 -26.81
N ASP A 453 23.39 16.86 -25.52
CA ASP A 453 22.09 16.99 -24.85
C ASP A 453 22.26 17.80 -23.56
N GLN A 454 21.64 18.98 -23.55
CA GLN A 454 21.62 19.86 -22.39
C GLN A 454 20.64 19.36 -21.35
N GLN A 455 21.09 19.15 -20.15
CA GLN A 455 20.30 18.71 -19.02
C GLN A 455 20.42 19.66 -17.84
N PHE A 456 19.47 19.61 -16.95
CA PHE A 456 19.47 20.37 -15.71
C PHE A 456 19.17 19.43 -14.54
N THR A 457 19.92 19.57 -13.44
CA THR A 457 19.65 18.82 -12.23
C THR A 457 18.22 19.08 -11.78
N GLN A 458 17.56 18.03 -11.30
CA GLN A 458 16.18 18.11 -10.86
C GLN A 458 16.11 18.18 -9.34
N PRO A 459 15.13 18.91 -8.75
CA PRO A 459 14.93 18.92 -7.32
C PRO A 459 14.60 17.51 -6.82
N PRO A 460 14.83 17.23 -5.52
CA PRO A 460 14.46 15.95 -4.95
C PRO A 460 12.96 15.68 -5.15
N ALA A 461 12.62 14.46 -5.52
CA ALA A 461 11.23 14.11 -5.79
C ALA A 461 10.35 14.24 -4.53
N ARG A 462 9.13 14.76 -4.70
CA ARG A 462 8.13 14.74 -3.64
C ARG A 462 7.86 13.32 -3.19
N TYR A 463 7.53 13.16 -1.91
CA TYR A 463 7.11 11.86 -1.40
C TYR A 463 5.84 11.37 -2.08
N THR A 464 5.81 10.08 -2.38
CA THR A 464 4.59 9.30 -2.57
C THR A 464 4.20 8.63 -1.25
N GLU A 465 3.01 8.02 -1.14
CA GLU A 465 2.68 7.20 0.04
C GLU A 465 3.74 6.10 0.28
N ALA A 466 4.24 5.49 -0.78
CA ALA A 466 5.28 4.45 -0.71
C ALA A 466 6.62 4.99 -0.21
N THR A 467 7.12 6.08 -0.80
CA THR A 467 8.43 6.65 -0.42
C THR A 467 8.41 7.33 0.94
N LEU A 468 7.25 7.85 1.39
CA LEU A 468 7.09 8.36 2.75
C LEU A 468 7.16 7.22 3.78
N ILE A 469 6.48 6.08 3.54
CA ILE A 469 6.58 4.90 4.41
C ILE A 469 8.02 4.41 4.49
N ARG A 470 8.71 4.33 3.34
CA ARG A 470 10.12 3.94 3.29
C ARG A 470 10.99 4.88 4.13
N ALA A 471 10.84 6.20 3.97
CA ALA A 471 11.61 7.18 4.71
C ALA A 471 11.30 7.14 6.22
N MET A 472 10.04 6.91 6.61
CA MET A 472 9.66 6.71 8.01
C MET A 472 10.34 5.46 8.59
N GLU A 473 10.31 4.34 7.87
CA GLU A 473 10.95 3.09 8.30
C GLU A 473 12.47 3.23 8.42
N GLU A 474 13.14 3.83 7.43
CA GLU A 474 14.58 4.05 7.44
C GLU A 474 15.04 4.93 8.62
N LYS A 475 14.19 5.87 9.04
CA LYS A 475 14.42 6.77 10.17
C LYS A 475 13.89 6.25 11.51
N GLY A 476 13.31 5.04 11.56
CA GLY A 476 12.73 4.44 12.76
C GLY A 476 11.45 5.10 13.27
N ILE A 477 10.75 5.87 12.43
CA ILE A 477 9.55 6.64 12.79
C ILE A 477 8.30 5.79 12.53
N GLY A 478 7.59 5.45 13.60
CA GLY A 478 6.43 4.57 13.54
C GLY A 478 6.81 3.08 13.50
N ARG A 479 5.79 2.23 13.47
CA ARG A 479 5.90 0.76 13.47
C ARG A 479 4.85 0.18 12.53
N PRO A 480 4.86 -1.14 12.24
CA PRO A 480 3.91 -1.79 11.33
C PRO A 480 2.44 -1.41 11.55
N SER A 481 2.02 -1.21 12.79
CA SER A 481 0.65 -0.80 13.14
C SER A 481 0.33 0.67 12.84
N THR A 482 1.33 1.56 12.71
CA THR A 482 1.12 3.02 12.65
C THR A 482 1.32 3.65 11.27
N TYR A 483 2.05 3.03 10.32
CA TYR A 483 2.31 3.63 9.01
C TYR A 483 1.03 4.03 8.26
N ALA A 484 0.13 3.08 8.04
CA ALA A 484 -1.11 3.33 7.31
C ALA A 484 -2.07 4.30 8.02
N PRO A 485 -2.29 4.19 9.35
CA PRO A 485 -3.05 5.19 10.12
C PRO A 485 -2.47 6.60 10.01
N THR A 486 -1.15 6.76 10.15
CA THR A 486 -0.48 8.07 10.08
C THR A 486 -0.75 8.78 8.75
N ILE A 487 -0.50 8.11 7.61
CA ILE A 487 -0.76 8.69 6.28
C ILE A 487 -2.24 9.04 6.12
N SER A 488 -3.14 8.17 6.58
CA SER A 488 -4.57 8.44 6.53
C SER A 488 -4.96 9.66 7.36
N THR A 489 -4.34 9.83 8.54
CA THR A 489 -4.64 10.93 9.47
C THR A 489 -4.15 12.28 8.93
N ILE A 490 -2.89 12.37 8.47
CA ILE A 490 -2.34 13.63 7.95
C ILE A 490 -3.09 14.11 6.70
N THR A 491 -3.61 13.16 5.90
CA THR A 491 -4.43 13.48 4.73
C THR A 491 -5.87 13.88 5.12
N ALA A 492 -6.47 13.19 6.11
CA ALA A 492 -7.84 13.50 6.58
C ALA A 492 -7.94 14.86 7.26
N HIS A 493 -6.88 15.29 7.97
CA HIS A 493 -6.79 16.62 8.59
C HIS A 493 -6.35 17.73 7.64
N ASP A 494 -6.16 17.44 6.35
CA ASP A 494 -5.68 18.37 5.32
C ASP A 494 -4.32 19.00 5.65
N TYR A 495 -3.46 18.34 6.40
CA TYR A 495 -2.05 18.77 6.52
C TYR A 495 -1.28 18.49 5.26
N VAL A 496 -1.64 17.40 4.60
CA VAL A 496 -1.06 16.92 3.34
C VAL A 496 -2.19 16.56 2.37
N ILE A 497 -2.02 16.93 1.11
CA ILE A 497 -2.92 16.52 0.02
C ILE A 497 -2.18 15.61 -0.95
N LYS A 498 -2.96 14.79 -1.67
CA LYS A 498 -2.44 13.90 -2.71
C LYS A 498 -2.73 14.51 -4.09
N GLU A 499 -1.67 14.91 -4.80
CA GLU A 499 -1.69 15.38 -6.19
C GLU A 499 -1.12 14.29 -7.11
N GLY A 500 -1.99 13.62 -7.85
CA GLY A 500 -1.60 12.42 -8.60
C GLY A 500 -1.08 11.31 -7.70
N LYS A 501 0.20 10.96 -7.80
CA LYS A 501 0.88 10.01 -6.93
C LYS A 501 1.64 10.66 -5.77
N TYR A 502 1.84 11.98 -5.80
CA TYR A 502 2.68 12.71 -4.86
C TYR A 502 1.89 13.28 -3.69
N LEU A 503 2.57 13.40 -2.55
CA LEU A 503 2.11 14.07 -1.36
C LEU A 503 2.69 15.49 -1.32
N ARG A 504 1.82 16.47 -1.06
CA ARG A 504 2.20 17.87 -0.99
C ARG A 504 1.64 18.48 0.31
N PRO A 505 2.40 19.31 1.03
CA PRO A 505 1.87 20.00 2.18
C PRO A 505 0.82 21.03 1.75
N THR A 506 -0.14 21.28 2.61
CA THR A 506 -1.06 22.40 2.48
C THR A 506 -0.54 23.61 3.25
N PRO A 507 -1.01 24.83 2.99
CA PRO A 507 -0.70 25.97 3.85
C PRO A 507 -1.03 25.73 5.33
N LEU A 508 -2.08 24.95 5.62
CA LEU A 508 -2.42 24.52 6.97
C LEU A 508 -1.33 23.60 7.55
N GLY A 509 -0.86 22.62 6.77
CA GLY A 509 0.24 21.74 7.18
C GLY A 509 1.55 22.49 7.43
N GLU A 510 1.90 23.46 6.56
CA GLU A 510 3.07 24.30 6.72
C GLU A 510 2.99 25.14 8.02
N VAL A 511 1.85 25.81 8.27
CA VAL A 511 1.62 26.62 9.47
C VAL A 511 1.69 25.79 10.75
N VAL A 512 1.01 24.63 10.79
CA VAL A 512 1.03 23.74 11.96
C VAL A 512 2.42 23.19 12.20
N THR A 513 3.16 22.81 11.13
CA THR A 513 4.53 22.32 11.26
C THR A 513 5.48 23.41 11.76
N SER A 514 5.36 24.65 11.26
CA SER A 514 6.17 25.79 11.73
C SER A 514 5.92 26.05 13.22
N LEU A 515 4.65 26.11 13.65
CA LEU A 515 4.29 26.27 15.06
C LEU A 515 4.86 25.14 15.94
N MET A 516 4.79 23.90 15.45
CA MET A 516 5.35 22.74 16.16
C MET A 516 6.87 22.79 16.23
N LYS A 517 7.57 23.19 15.14
CA LYS A 517 9.04 23.36 15.13
C LYS A 517 9.50 24.45 16.12
N GLU A 518 8.71 25.52 16.26
CA GLU A 518 9.07 26.66 17.09
C GLU A 518 8.85 26.40 18.60
N HIS A 519 7.75 25.72 18.95
CA HIS A 519 7.33 25.59 20.34
C HIS A 519 7.41 24.18 20.92
N PHE A 520 7.55 23.15 20.07
CA PHE A 520 7.57 21.74 20.45
C PHE A 520 8.59 21.01 19.59
N ALA A 521 9.82 21.52 19.63
CA ALA A 521 10.90 21.04 18.77
C ALA A 521 11.15 19.53 18.93
N ASP A 522 11.15 19.04 20.17
CA ASP A 522 11.38 17.63 20.49
C ASP A 522 10.26 16.73 19.95
N ILE A 523 9.00 17.15 20.07
CA ILE A 523 7.84 16.37 19.60
C ILE A 523 7.86 16.12 18.08
N VAL A 524 8.44 17.04 17.32
CA VAL A 524 8.56 16.91 15.87
C VAL A 524 9.98 16.54 15.42
N ASP A 525 10.90 16.32 16.36
CA ASP A 525 12.25 15.84 16.03
C ASP A 525 12.24 14.36 15.63
N LEU A 526 12.97 14.05 14.55
CA LEU A 526 13.01 12.71 13.99
C LEU A 526 13.76 11.73 14.91
N LYS A 527 14.89 12.19 15.49
CA LYS A 527 15.72 11.35 16.38
C LYS A 527 15.01 11.09 17.69
N PHE A 528 14.41 12.12 18.26
CA PHE A 528 13.60 11.99 19.47
C PHE A 528 12.44 11.01 19.28
N THR A 529 11.71 11.13 18.16
CA THR A 529 10.60 10.21 17.87
C THR A 529 11.09 8.77 17.67
N ASN A 530 12.24 8.57 17.00
CA ASN A 530 12.85 7.24 16.89
C ASN A 530 13.21 6.69 18.27
N HIS A 531 13.88 7.49 19.10
CA HIS A 531 14.26 7.08 20.48
C HIS A 531 13.03 6.65 21.30
N MET A 532 11.94 7.42 21.24
CA MET A 532 10.69 7.06 21.91
C MET A 532 10.07 5.75 21.39
N GLU A 533 10.22 5.45 20.11
CA GLU A 533 9.78 4.16 19.58
C GLU A 533 10.68 3.00 20.05
N GLU A 534 11.99 3.25 20.20
CA GLU A 534 12.95 2.30 20.78
C GLU A 534 12.70 2.05 22.27
N GLU A 535 12.36 3.10 23.04
CA GLU A 535 11.96 2.95 24.46
C GLU A 535 10.69 2.10 24.61
N LEU A 536 9.68 2.32 23.73
CA LEU A 536 8.47 1.50 23.72
C LEU A 536 8.75 0.03 23.34
N ASP A 537 9.70 -0.23 22.45
CA ASP A 537 10.16 -1.59 22.13
C ASP A 537 11.02 -2.16 23.29
N GLY A 538 11.71 -1.30 24.03
CA GLY A 538 12.42 -1.64 25.27
C GLY A 538 11.47 -2.15 26.36
N ILE A 539 10.30 -1.53 26.52
CA ILE A 539 9.24 -2.00 27.42
C ILE A 539 8.74 -3.38 26.97
N GLU A 540 8.45 -3.53 25.69
CA GLU A 540 7.98 -4.78 25.09
C GLU A 540 8.93 -5.96 25.33
N SER A 541 10.23 -5.69 25.38
CA SER A 541 11.27 -6.70 25.67
C SER A 541 11.65 -6.84 27.15
N GLY A 542 10.92 -6.20 28.06
CA GLY A 542 11.17 -6.22 29.50
C GLY A 542 12.42 -5.48 29.98
N LYS A 543 13.04 -4.66 29.09
CA LYS A 543 14.28 -3.91 29.39
C LYS A 543 14.04 -2.55 30.03
N ALA A 544 12.85 -1.98 29.86
CA ALA A 544 12.46 -0.69 30.39
C ALA A 544 11.11 -0.77 31.10
N LYS A 545 10.89 0.09 32.10
CA LYS A 545 9.62 0.18 32.81
C LYS A 545 8.77 1.31 32.25
N TRP A 546 7.54 1.02 31.88
CA TRP A 546 6.67 1.97 31.20
C TRP A 546 6.42 3.27 31.96
N ARG A 547 6.36 3.23 33.30
CA ARG A 547 6.16 4.43 34.14
C ARG A 547 7.40 5.34 34.15
N GLU A 548 8.59 4.75 34.15
CA GLU A 548 9.85 5.51 34.07
C GLU A 548 9.95 6.22 32.71
N VAL A 549 9.70 5.50 31.60
CA VAL A 549 9.69 6.09 30.24
C VAL A 549 8.68 7.23 30.11
N LEU A 550 7.48 7.07 30.69
CA LEU A 550 6.47 8.13 30.66
C LEU A 550 6.86 9.34 31.53
N SER A 551 7.48 9.11 32.69
CA SER A 551 7.95 10.18 33.59
C SER A 551 9.05 11.01 32.97
N ASP A 552 10.04 10.35 32.35
CA ASP A 552 11.14 11.01 31.67
C ASP A 552 10.67 11.87 30.51
N PHE A 553 9.72 11.33 29.71
CA PHE A 553 9.08 12.11 28.64
C PHE A 553 8.27 13.30 29.17
N TYR A 554 7.43 13.07 30.20
CA TYR A 554 6.44 14.06 30.62
C TYR A 554 7.06 15.33 31.19
N GLY A 555 8.16 15.21 31.94
CA GLY A 555 8.82 16.34 32.58
C GLY A 555 9.30 17.41 31.56
N GLY A 556 9.93 17.00 30.49
CA GLY A 556 10.35 17.89 29.39
C GLY A 556 9.17 18.45 28.61
N PHE A 557 8.24 17.57 28.24
CA PHE A 557 7.05 17.93 27.47
C PHE A 557 6.16 18.98 28.18
N GLU A 558 5.96 18.84 29.49
CA GLU A 558 5.14 19.79 30.27
C GLU A 558 5.77 21.16 30.32
N GLN A 559 7.10 21.25 30.47
CA GLN A 559 7.81 22.52 30.45
C GLN A 559 7.70 23.21 29.07
N GLU A 560 7.88 22.48 27.98
CA GLU A 560 7.66 23.01 26.63
C GLU A 560 6.22 23.49 26.44
N PHE A 561 5.25 22.70 26.90
CA PHE A 561 3.83 23.03 26.78
C PHE A 561 3.49 24.33 27.51
N GLN A 562 3.96 24.51 28.75
CA GLN A 562 3.73 25.72 29.53
C GLN A 562 4.38 26.98 28.88
N LYS A 563 5.61 26.84 28.39
CA LYS A 563 6.29 27.91 27.63
C LYS A 563 5.49 28.28 26.36
N ALA A 564 5.04 27.29 25.61
CA ALA A 564 4.22 27.49 24.42
C ALA A 564 2.88 28.16 24.73
N GLU A 565 2.18 27.80 25.80
CA GLU A 565 0.92 28.45 26.22
C GLU A 565 1.16 29.92 26.55
N GLN A 566 2.24 30.25 27.25
CA GLN A 566 2.59 31.63 27.61
C GLN A 566 2.96 32.45 26.38
N SER A 567 3.85 31.92 25.51
CA SER A 567 4.33 32.67 24.32
C SER A 567 3.23 32.88 23.28
N LEU A 568 2.27 31.97 23.20
CA LEU A 568 1.13 32.07 22.30
C LEU A 568 -0.06 32.78 22.91
N ASP A 569 0.03 33.33 24.14
CA ASP A 569 -1.12 34.02 24.74
C ASP A 569 -1.51 35.25 23.92
N GLY A 570 -2.80 35.46 23.69
CA GLY A 570 -3.35 36.51 22.82
C GLY A 570 -3.03 36.32 21.30
N VAL A 571 -2.19 35.38 20.92
CA VAL A 571 -1.79 35.16 19.51
C VAL A 571 -2.77 34.20 18.83
N ARG A 572 -3.20 34.53 17.61
CA ARG A 572 -3.91 33.63 16.72
C ARG A 572 -3.20 33.57 15.38
N VAL A 573 -2.71 32.39 15.05
CA VAL A 573 -1.98 32.15 13.81
C VAL A 573 -2.96 32.03 12.64
N LYS A 574 -2.81 32.88 11.63
CA LYS A 574 -3.65 32.84 10.42
C LYS A 574 -3.06 31.87 9.41
N VAL A 575 -3.88 30.97 8.91
CA VAL A 575 -3.51 30.09 7.78
C VAL A 575 -3.71 30.90 6.49
N PRO A 576 -2.69 31.02 5.63
CA PRO A 576 -2.81 31.69 4.35
C PRO A 576 -3.93 31.05 3.50
N ASP A 577 -4.70 31.90 2.85
CA ASP A 577 -5.75 31.44 1.95
C ASP A 577 -5.15 30.95 0.63
N VAL A 578 -5.64 29.83 0.13
CA VAL A 578 -5.28 29.32 -1.20
C VAL A 578 -6.09 30.10 -2.24
N LEU A 579 -5.41 30.94 -3.02
CA LEU A 579 -6.04 31.68 -4.10
C LEU A 579 -6.49 30.72 -5.22
N SER A 580 -7.63 31.03 -5.82
CA SER A 580 -8.12 30.37 -7.03
C SER A 580 -7.93 31.30 -8.24
N ASP A 581 -8.00 30.76 -9.44
CA ASP A 581 -7.97 31.56 -10.67
C ASP A 581 -9.31 32.28 -10.95
N GLU A 582 -10.34 32.07 -10.09
CA GLU A 582 -11.65 32.66 -10.24
C GLU A 582 -11.81 33.93 -9.39
N TYR A 583 -12.62 34.84 -9.88
CA TYR A 583 -12.95 36.12 -9.23
C TYR A 583 -14.40 36.12 -8.74
N CYS A 584 -14.66 36.91 -7.73
CA CYS A 584 -15.98 37.07 -7.15
C CYS A 584 -16.90 37.86 -8.10
N ASP A 585 -18.05 37.31 -8.48
CA ASP A 585 -18.99 37.94 -9.39
C ASP A 585 -19.67 39.18 -8.80
N VAL A 586 -19.56 39.39 -7.46
CA VAL A 586 -20.21 40.51 -6.75
C VAL A 586 -19.25 41.67 -6.52
N CYS A 587 -17.97 41.40 -6.11
CA CYS A 587 -17.05 42.47 -5.72
C CYS A 587 -15.71 42.43 -6.46
N GLY A 588 -15.51 41.52 -7.42
CA GLY A 588 -14.31 41.43 -8.25
C GLY A 588 -13.06 40.91 -7.55
N ARG A 589 -13.07 40.62 -6.23
CA ARG A 589 -11.91 40.11 -5.52
C ARG A 589 -11.60 38.67 -5.95
N GLN A 590 -10.34 38.31 -6.06
CA GLN A 590 -9.91 36.93 -6.33
C GLN A 590 -10.42 36.00 -5.24
N MET A 591 -11.08 34.92 -5.64
CA MET A 591 -11.70 33.98 -4.70
C MET A 591 -10.66 33.06 -4.05
N VAL A 592 -10.96 32.56 -2.87
CA VAL A 592 -10.12 31.65 -2.11
C VAL A 592 -10.80 30.31 -1.88
N VAL A 593 -9.99 29.25 -1.85
CA VAL A 593 -10.48 27.90 -1.56
C VAL A 593 -10.69 27.76 -0.05
N LYS A 594 -11.91 27.47 0.36
CA LYS A 594 -12.28 27.18 1.76
C LYS A 594 -12.83 25.76 1.88
N LYS A 595 -12.68 25.13 3.04
CA LYS A 595 -13.26 23.82 3.35
C LYS A 595 -14.56 23.99 4.13
N GLY A 596 -15.65 23.47 3.60
CA GLY A 596 -16.94 23.39 4.27
C GLY A 596 -17.30 21.95 4.67
N LYS A 597 -18.48 21.78 5.27
CA LYS A 597 -19.01 20.46 5.70
C LYS A 597 -19.09 19.44 4.54
N PHE A 598 -19.26 19.92 3.31
CA PHE A 598 -19.48 19.08 2.12
C PHE A 598 -18.26 19.04 1.16
N GLY A 599 -17.10 19.54 1.59
CA GLY A 599 -15.88 19.60 0.76
C GLY A 599 -15.38 21.03 0.56
N HIS A 600 -14.45 21.19 -0.39
CA HIS A 600 -13.88 22.48 -0.72
C HIS A 600 -14.83 23.29 -1.62
N PHE A 601 -14.85 24.62 -1.43
CA PHE A 601 -15.61 25.57 -2.23
C PHE A 601 -14.82 26.87 -2.36
N LEU A 602 -15.18 27.68 -3.34
CA LEU A 602 -14.63 29.03 -3.50
C LEU A 602 -15.44 30.02 -2.67
N ALA A 603 -14.76 30.84 -1.90
CA ALA A 603 -15.35 31.90 -1.10
C ALA A 603 -14.71 33.26 -1.43
N CYS A 604 -15.49 34.31 -1.36
CA CYS A 604 -14.95 35.66 -1.45
C CYS A 604 -14.17 35.99 -0.17
N PRO A 605 -12.91 36.51 -0.27
CA PRO A 605 -12.14 36.93 0.91
C PRO A 605 -12.71 38.18 1.60
N GLY A 606 -13.67 38.87 0.97
CA GLY A 606 -14.32 40.03 1.52
C GLY A 606 -15.39 39.77 2.59
N PHE A 607 -15.47 38.54 3.13
CA PHE A 607 -16.37 38.24 4.24
C PHE A 607 -16.00 39.06 5.50
N PRO A 608 -16.95 39.63 6.24
CA PRO A 608 -18.42 39.47 6.13
C PRO A 608 -19.12 40.39 5.12
N GLU A 609 -18.45 41.38 4.55
CA GLU A 609 -19.04 42.36 3.63
C GLU A 609 -19.55 41.74 2.34
N CYS A 610 -18.84 40.75 1.83
CA CYS A 610 -19.22 39.95 0.67
C CYS A 610 -19.27 38.46 1.04
N THR A 611 -20.46 37.90 1.04
CA THR A 611 -20.72 36.49 1.42
C THR A 611 -20.76 35.53 0.21
N PHE A 612 -20.32 35.98 -0.95
CA PHE A 612 -20.43 35.24 -2.20
C PHE A 612 -19.56 33.98 -2.17
N THR A 613 -20.14 32.86 -2.59
CA THR A 613 -19.46 31.56 -2.67
C THR A 613 -19.80 30.82 -3.96
N LYS A 614 -18.82 30.10 -4.52
CA LYS A 614 -18.99 29.19 -5.68
C LYS A 614 -18.58 27.76 -5.31
N PRO A 615 -19.27 26.73 -5.82
CA PRO A 615 -18.74 25.37 -5.74
C PRO A 615 -17.52 25.24 -6.65
N ILE A 616 -16.51 24.46 -6.22
CA ILE A 616 -15.40 24.09 -7.10
C ILE A 616 -15.92 23.12 -8.15
N VAL A 617 -15.85 23.54 -9.40
CA VAL A 617 -16.37 22.81 -10.53
C VAL A 617 -15.23 22.06 -11.22
N VAL A 618 -15.34 20.74 -11.27
CA VAL A 618 -14.40 19.89 -12.02
C VAL A 618 -15.05 19.53 -13.37
N GLU A 619 -14.49 20.08 -14.44
CA GLU A 619 -14.90 19.72 -15.81
C GLU A 619 -14.48 18.27 -16.11
N MET A 620 -15.42 17.51 -16.64
CA MET A 620 -15.19 16.12 -17.04
C MET A 620 -14.90 16.03 -18.53
N PRO A 621 -14.15 15.04 -18.97
CA PRO A 621 -13.94 14.82 -20.41
C PRO A 621 -15.26 14.48 -21.11
N GLY A 622 -15.38 14.88 -22.37
CA GLY A 622 -16.56 14.68 -23.19
C GLY A 622 -17.58 15.81 -23.09
N LYS A 623 -18.59 15.77 -23.93
CA LYS A 623 -19.64 16.78 -24.03
C LYS A 623 -21.00 16.22 -23.59
N CYS A 624 -21.87 17.09 -23.12
CA CYS A 624 -23.22 16.71 -22.73
C CYS A 624 -23.98 16.05 -23.90
N PRO A 625 -24.53 14.84 -23.76
CA PRO A 625 -25.19 14.11 -24.83
C PRO A 625 -26.52 14.77 -25.26
N ARG A 626 -27.08 15.69 -24.45
CA ARG A 626 -28.32 16.44 -24.77
C ARG A 626 -28.06 17.74 -25.55
N CYS A 627 -27.16 18.58 -25.01
CA CYS A 627 -26.98 19.94 -25.56
C CYS A 627 -25.56 20.27 -26.04
N GLY A 628 -24.62 19.35 -25.99
CA GLY A 628 -23.22 19.55 -26.41
C GLY A 628 -22.37 20.40 -25.44
N GLY A 629 -22.93 20.95 -24.37
CA GLY A 629 -22.19 21.72 -23.36
C GLY A 629 -21.27 20.87 -22.51
N LYS A 630 -20.55 21.49 -21.56
CA LYS A 630 -19.62 20.81 -20.66
C LYS A 630 -20.34 19.91 -19.67
N ILE A 631 -19.70 18.82 -19.26
CA ILE A 631 -20.15 17.96 -18.17
C ILE A 631 -19.32 18.25 -16.94
N LEU A 632 -19.99 18.50 -15.83
CA LEU A 632 -19.38 18.89 -14.54
C LEU A 632 -19.56 17.78 -13.53
N LYS A 633 -18.49 17.46 -12.79
CA LYS A 633 -18.55 16.61 -11.60
C LYS A 633 -19.12 17.44 -10.43
N ARG A 634 -20.16 16.96 -9.79
CA ARG A 634 -20.81 17.59 -8.64
C ARG A 634 -20.96 16.60 -7.49
N THR A 635 -21.11 17.13 -6.28
CA THR A 635 -21.37 16.31 -5.08
C THR A 635 -22.72 16.70 -4.49
N SER A 636 -23.56 15.72 -4.22
CA SER A 636 -24.87 15.92 -3.61
C SER A 636 -24.75 16.30 -2.12
N LYS A 637 -25.81 16.82 -1.51
CA LYS A 637 -25.89 17.11 -0.06
C LYS A 637 -25.59 15.88 0.83
N LYS A 638 -25.78 14.66 0.30
CA LYS A 638 -25.48 13.39 0.99
C LYS A 638 -24.07 12.88 0.71
N GLY A 639 -23.20 13.63 0.01
CA GLY A 639 -21.82 13.26 -0.30
C GLY A 639 -21.64 12.36 -1.54
N TYR A 640 -22.71 12.05 -2.27
CA TYR A 640 -22.60 11.24 -3.49
C TYR A 640 -22.17 12.09 -4.68
N VAL A 641 -21.19 11.57 -5.44
CA VAL A 641 -20.70 12.20 -6.68
C VAL A 641 -21.66 11.88 -7.84
N PHE A 642 -22.04 12.90 -8.59
CA PHE A 642 -22.83 12.79 -9.82
C PHE A 642 -22.27 13.74 -10.91
N TYR A 643 -22.70 13.54 -12.13
CA TYR A 643 -22.28 14.34 -13.26
C TYR A 643 -23.47 15.03 -13.91
N ALA A 644 -23.34 16.33 -14.18
CA ALA A 644 -24.42 17.14 -14.70
C ALA A 644 -23.90 18.10 -15.77
N CYS A 645 -24.79 18.52 -16.65
CA CYS A 645 -24.50 19.57 -17.63
C CYS A 645 -24.24 20.92 -16.94
N GLU A 646 -23.32 21.72 -17.47
CA GLU A 646 -23.06 23.09 -17.01
C GLU A 646 -24.29 23.98 -17.02
N ARG A 647 -25.20 23.76 -17.98
CA ARG A 647 -26.47 24.52 -18.14
C ARG A 647 -27.53 24.17 -17.10
N GLY A 648 -27.21 23.29 -16.13
CA GLY A 648 -28.09 22.99 -15.01
C GLY A 648 -29.49 22.55 -15.41
N THR A 649 -30.49 23.27 -14.89
CA THR A 649 -31.93 23.01 -15.13
C THR A 649 -32.36 23.20 -16.56
N ASP A 650 -31.72 24.09 -17.31
CA ASP A 650 -32.07 24.38 -18.71
C ASP A 650 -31.80 23.22 -19.65
N CYS A 651 -30.77 22.43 -19.35
CA CYS A 651 -30.47 21.18 -20.06
C CYS A 651 -31.07 19.96 -19.36
N GLY A 652 -31.11 19.94 -18.03
CA GLY A 652 -31.64 18.87 -17.19
C GLY A 652 -30.85 17.55 -17.27
N PHE A 653 -29.66 17.52 -17.86
CA PHE A 653 -28.86 16.30 -17.96
C PHE A 653 -28.14 16.04 -16.65
N ILE A 654 -28.44 14.92 -16.02
CA ILE A 654 -27.78 14.41 -14.80
C ILE A 654 -27.53 12.90 -14.95
N THR A 655 -26.39 12.39 -14.51
CA THR A 655 -26.06 10.98 -14.49
C THR A 655 -25.13 10.62 -13.34
N TRP A 656 -25.20 9.36 -12.87
CA TRP A 656 -24.25 8.77 -11.95
C TRP A 656 -23.10 8.06 -12.67
N ASP A 657 -23.20 7.92 -14.00
CA ASP A 657 -22.20 7.28 -14.83
C ASP A 657 -21.09 8.27 -15.18
N VAL A 658 -19.84 7.82 -15.10
CA VAL A 658 -18.65 8.65 -15.31
C VAL A 658 -18.47 8.93 -16.80
N PRO A 659 -18.45 10.18 -17.26
CA PRO A 659 -18.15 10.51 -18.65
C PRO A 659 -16.70 10.14 -19.00
N THR A 660 -16.50 9.64 -20.22
CA THR A 660 -15.18 9.29 -20.76
C THR A 660 -14.75 10.28 -21.84
N LYS A 661 -13.49 10.20 -22.24
CA LYS A 661 -12.98 10.96 -23.39
C LYS A 661 -13.40 10.38 -24.74
N ASP A 662 -13.98 9.18 -24.74
CA ASP A 662 -14.33 8.45 -25.95
C ASP A 662 -15.75 8.80 -26.40
N TYR A 663 -15.96 8.76 -27.70
CA TYR A 663 -17.25 9.04 -28.32
C TYR A 663 -17.83 7.78 -28.96
N CYS A 664 -19.15 7.68 -29.00
CA CYS A 664 -19.85 6.57 -29.61
C CYS A 664 -19.64 6.57 -31.15
N PRO A 665 -19.14 5.48 -31.74
CA PRO A 665 -18.88 5.43 -33.18
C PRO A 665 -20.15 5.58 -34.05
N SER A 666 -21.35 5.24 -33.50
CA SER A 666 -22.61 5.30 -34.24
C SER A 666 -23.33 6.64 -34.13
N CYS A 667 -23.20 7.37 -33.03
CA CYS A 667 -23.95 8.63 -32.83
C CYS A 667 -23.07 9.84 -32.45
N GLY A 668 -21.75 9.69 -32.36
CA GLY A 668 -20.80 10.76 -32.03
C GLY A 668 -20.92 11.35 -30.61
N LYS A 669 -21.81 10.85 -29.76
CA LYS A 669 -22.00 11.38 -28.41
C LYS A 669 -21.04 10.70 -27.39
N THR A 670 -20.70 11.40 -26.29
CA THR A 670 -19.84 10.94 -25.24
C THR A 670 -20.25 9.57 -24.71
N LEU A 671 -19.29 8.67 -24.58
CA LEU A 671 -19.47 7.40 -23.90
C LEU A 671 -19.29 7.55 -22.38
N PHE A 672 -20.01 6.72 -21.63
CA PHE A 672 -20.00 6.73 -20.18
C PHE A 672 -19.56 5.36 -19.67
N LYS A 673 -19.05 5.33 -18.43
CA LYS A 673 -18.74 4.10 -17.70
C LYS A 673 -19.30 4.15 -16.28
N LYS A 674 -19.56 3.01 -15.67
CA LYS A 674 -19.96 2.99 -14.25
C LYS A 674 -18.84 3.50 -13.38
N ALA A 675 -19.22 4.21 -12.28
CA ALA A 675 -18.29 4.54 -11.22
C ALA A 675 -17.81 3.23 -10.55
N GLY A 676 -16.51 2.96 -10.59
CA GLY A 676 -15.91 1.75 -10.01
C GLY A 676 -14.45 1.59 -10.42
N ARG A 677 -13.73 0.69 -9.75
CA ARG A 677 -12.32 0.37 -10.07
C ARG A 677 -12.26 -0.80 -11.05
N GLY A 678 -11.50 -0.65 -12.13
CA GLY A 678 -11.24 -1.69 -13.14
C GLY A 678 -11.54 -1.24 -14.57
N PRO A 679 -11.19 -2.04 -15.58
CA PRO A 679 -11.48 -1.76 -16.98
C PRO A 679 -12.98 -2.01 -17.26
N LEU A 680 -13.81 -1.05 -16.89
CA LEU A 680 -15.23 -1.08 -17.17
C LEU A 680 -15.45 -0.65 -18.64
N LYS A 681 -16.16 -1.46 -19.40
CA LYS A 681 -16.53 -1.11 -20.79
C LYS A 681 -17.35 0.18 -20.80
N SER A 682 -16.97 1.09 -21.67
CA SER A 682 -17.76 2.29 -21.96
C SER A 682 -19.03 1.92 -22.70
N PHE A 683 -20.12 2.65 -22.48
CA PHE A 683 -21.42 2.43 -23.10
C PHE A 683 -22.05 3.76 -23.51
N CYS A 684 -22.94 3.69 -24.51
CA CYS A 684 -23.72 4.82 -24.98
C CYS A 684 -25.01 4.93 -24.16
N ILE A 685 -25.35 6.16 -23.73
CA ILE A 685 -26.59 6.47 -23.00
C ILE A 685 -27.61 7.22 -23.84
N ASN A 686 -27.35 7.40 -25.15
CA ASN A 686 -28.30 8.04 -26.06
C ASN A 686 -29.35 7.03 -26.52
N GLU A 687 -30.57 7.20 -26.06
CA GLU A 687 -31.70 6.29 -26.31
C GLU A 687 -32.00 6.07 -27.79
N SER A 688 -31.72 7.04 -28.63
CA SER A 688 -31.91 6.97 -30.09
C SER A 688 -30.74 6.30 -30.84
N CYS A 689 -29.76 5.74 -30.12
CA CYS A 689 -28.57 5.15 -30.75
C CYS A 689 -28.66 3.62 -30.78
N PRO A 690 -28.26 2.95 -31.88
CA PRO A 690 -28.19 1.49 -31.94
C PRO A 690 -27.31 0.87 -30.85
N ASN A 691 -26.30 1.62 -30.36
CA ASN A 691 -25.41 1.20 -29.27
C ASN A 691 -25.90 1.63 -27.89
N PHE A 692 -27.16 2.02 -27.75
CA PHE A 692 -27.74 2.37 -26.45
C PHE A 692 -27.74 1.19 -25.48
N VAL A 693 -27.29 1.44 -24.25
CA VAL A 693 -27.34 0.44 -23.18
C VAL A 693 -28.34 0.92 -22.12
N PRO A 694 -29.47 0.25 -21.91
CA PRO A 694 -30.46 0.59 -20.89
C PRO A 694 -29.86 0.55 -19.49
N GLU A 695 -30.37 1.38 -18.56
CA GLU A 695 -29.83 1.53 -17.21
C GLU A 695 -29.74 0.20 -16.44
N GLU A 696 -30.71 -0.67 -16.62
CA GLU A 696 -30.77 -2.01 -16.05
C GLU A 696 -29.60 -2.91 -16.49
N LYS A 697 -29.11 -2.73 -17.70
CA LYS A 697 -27.96 -3.48 -18.25
C LYS A 697 -26.61 -2.84 -17.94
N ARG A 698 -26.59 -1.61 -17.40
CA ARG A 698 -25.37 -0.88 -17.04
C ARG A 698 -24.80 -1.31 -15.69
N SER A 699 -25.60 -2.00 -14.82
CA SER A 699 -25.18 -2.40 -13.49
C SER A 699 -24.84 -3.88 -13.42
N TYR A 700 -23.73 -4.22 -12.76
CA TYR A 700 -23.61 -5.51 -12.10
C TYR A 700 -24.61 -5.51 -10.91
N LYS A 701 -25.89 -5.84 -11.15
CA LYS A 701 -26.76 -6.21 -10.05
C LYS A 701 -26.11 -7.41 -9.35
N LYS A 702 -25.76 -7.27 -8.08
CA LYS A 702 -25.55 -8.43 -7.22
C LYS A 702 -26.86 -9.21 -7.30
N LYS A 703 -26.83 -10.35 -7.98
CA LYS A 703 -27.97 -11.25 -8.04
C LYS A 703 -28.37 -11.58 -6.61
N THR A 704 -29.64 -11.48 -6.30
CA THR A 704 -30.17 -11.91 -5.01
C THR A 704 -29.81 -13.38 -4.79
N PRO A 705 -29.82 -13.91 -3.57
CA PRO A 705 -29.60 -15.33 -3.31
C PRO A 705 -30.50 -16.24 -4.14
N GLU A 706 -31.75 -15.82 -4.35
CA GLU A 706 -32.74 -16.51 -5.17
C GLU A 706 -32.42 -16.49 -6.67
N GLU A 707 -31.97 -15.34 -7.20
CA GLU A 707 -31.53 -15.24 -8.60
C GLU A 707 -30.23 -16.01 -8.85
N LYS A 708 -29.37 -16.19 -7.83
CA LYS A 708 -28.18 -17.05 -7.90
C LYS A 708 -28.56 -18.51 -7.91
N ALA A 709 -29.54 -18.91 -7.12
CA ALA A 709 -30.09 -20.27 -7.09
C ALA A 709 -30.73 -20.64 -8.44
N ALA A 710 -31.62 -19.79 -8.97
CA ALA A 710 -32.24 -19.98 -10.28
C ALA A 710 -31.24 -20.02 -11.46
N ALA A 711 -30.14 -19.23 -11.37
CA ALA A 711 -29.10 -19.27 -12.37
C ALA A 711 -28.19 -20.50 -12.26
N ALA A 712 -28.04 -21.06 -11.05
CA ALA A 712 -27.34 -22.32 -10.82
C ALA A 712 -28.16 -23.51 -11.35
N GLU A 713 -29.47 -23.53 -11.12
CA GLU A 713 -30.37 -24.54 -11.67
C GLU A 713 -30.41 -24.55 -13.21
N LYS A 714 -30.47 -23.36 -13.85
CA LYS A 714 -30.37 -23.25 -15.31
C LYS A 714 -29.05 -23.75 -15.87
N LYS A 715 -27.91 -23.53 -15.13
CA LYS A 715 -26.60 -24.06 -15.52
C LYS A 715 -26.52 -25.60 -15.35
N THR A 716 -27.17 -26.14 -14.33
CA THR A 716 -27.22 -27.59 -14.10
C THR A 716 -28.10 -28.28 -15.13
N ALA A 717 -29.23 -27.68 -15.51
CA ALA A 717 -30.10 -28.16 -16.59
C ALA A 717 -29.37 -28.11 -17.96
N ALA A 718 -28.65 -27.03 -18.26
CA ALA A 718 -27.87 -26.93 -19.49
C ALA A 718 -26.68 -27.91 -19.54
N LYS A 719 -26.07 -28.25 -18.39
CA LYS A 719 -25.02 -29.29 -18.32
C LYS A 719 -25.61 -30.69 -18.48
N LYS A 720 -26.85 -30.98 -17.98
CA LYS A 720 -27.53 -32.25 -18.19
C LYS A 720 -27.91 -32.45 -19.65
N THR A 721 -28.37 -31.41 -20.35
CA THR A 721 -28.66 -31.46 -21.79
C THR A 721 -27.43 -31.62 -22.68
N THR A 722 -26.29 -31.05 -22.28
CA THR A 722 -25.01 -31.24 -23.00
C THR A 722 -24.38 -32.61 -22.74
N ALA A 723 -24.57 -33.16 -21.54
CA ALA A 723 -24.16 -34.54 -21.21
C ALA A 723 -25.01 -35.58 -21.92
N ALA A 724 -26.34 -35.35 -22.01
CA ALA A 724 -27.25 -36.22 -22.75
C ALA A 724 -26.97 -36.17 -24.27
N LYS A 725 -26.60 -35.03 -24.84
CA LYS A 725 -26.19 -34.94 -26.25
C LYS A 725 -24.81 -35.60 -26.52
N LYS A 726 -23.89 -35.62 -25.55
CA LYS A 726 -22.61 -36.35 -25.69
C LYS A 726 -22.77 -37.86 -25.57
N THR A 727 -23.69 -38.36 -24.73
CA THR A 727 -23.99 -39.79 -24.61
C THR A 727 -24.75 -40.33 -25.81
N THR A 728 -25.61 -39.55 -26.44
CA THR A 728 -26.29 -39.94 -27.70
C THR A 728 -25.33 -39.92 -28.91
N ALA A 729 -24.36 -39.01 -28.93
CA ALA A 729 -23.30 -38.99 -29.96
C ALA A 729 -22.31 -40.18 -29.80
N ALA A 730 -21.97 -40.55 -28.58
CA ALA A 730 -21.14 -41.72 -28.30
C ALA A 730 -21.83 -43.06 -28.61
N LYS A 731 -23.15 -43.18 -28.37
CA LYS A 731 -23.93 -44.34 -28.76
C LYS A 731 -24.11 -44.48 -30.29
N LYS A 732 -24.16 -43.38 -31.04
CA LYS A 732 -24.18 -43.43 -32.51
C LYS A 732 -22.84 -43.81 -33.13
N THR A 733 -21.72 -43.49 -32.49
CA THR A 733 -20.36 -43.85 -32.95
C THR A 733 -19.99 -45.30 -32.65
N THR A 734 -20.50 -45.88 -31.55
CA THR A 734 -20.32 -47.30 -31.21
C THR A 734 -21.22 -48.21 -32.10
N ALA A 735 -22.42 -47.77 -32.45
CA ALA A 735 -23.29 -48.51 -33.36
C ALA A 735 -22.76 -48.53 -34.83
N LYS A 736 -22.09 -47.46 -35.28
CA LYS A 736 -21.42 -47.44 -36.59
C LYS A 736 -20.12 -48.27 -36.63
N LYS A 737 -19.42 -48.50 -35.52
CA LYS A 737 -18.23 -49.36 -35.42
C LYS A 737 -18.57 -50.85 -35.32
N SER A 738 -19.75 -51.21 -34.78
CA SER A 738 -20.20 -52.62 -34.77
C SER A 738 -20.83 -53.06 -36.08
N ALA A 739 -21.35 -52.16 -36.91
CA ALA A 739 -21.83 -52.47 -38.26
C ALA A 739 -20.69 -52.65 -39.30
N ALA A 740 -19.54 -51.92 -39.09
CA ALA A 740 -18.37 -52.08 -39.97
C ALA A 740 -17.51 -53.30 -39.69
N LYS A 741 -17.73 -54.04 -38.57
CA LYS A 741 -16.98 -55.23 -38.19
C LYS A 741 -17.69 -56.54 -38.59
N LYS A 742 -18.93 -56.48 -39.14
CA LYS A 742 -19.66 -57.62 -39.64
C LYS A 742 -19.60 -57.87 -41.16
N THR A 743 -18.91 -57.00 -41.88
CA THR A 743 -18.78 -57.08 -43.36
C THR A 743 -17.38 -57.51 -43.86
N THR A 744 -16.48 -57.89 -42.97
CA THR A 744 -15.12 -58.32 -43.37
C THR A 744 -14.76 -59.78 -42.99
N THR A 745 -15.79 -60.61 -42.76
CA THR A 745 -15.58 -62.05 -42.55
C THR A 745 -16.56 -62.86 -43.42
N LYS A 746 -16.49 -62.66 -44.72
CA LYS A 746 -16.92 -63.60 -45.75
C LYS A 746 -16.36 -63.14 -47.09
N LYS A 747 -15.13 -63.53 -47.33
CA LYS A 747 -14.56 -64.03 -48.59
C LYS A 747 -13.17 -64.58 -48.31
#